data_5294bc4f453c6fcbb95a30c27d951a33
#
_entry.id   5294bc4f453c6fcbb95a30c27d951a33
#
_cell.length_a   1.000
_cell.length_b   1.000
_cell.length_c   1.000
_cell.angle_alpha   90.00
_cell.angle_beta   90.00
_cell.angle_gamma   90.00
#
_symmetry.space_group_name_H-M   'P 1'
#
loop_
_entity.id
_entity.type
_entity.pdbx_description
1 polymer ?
#
loop_
_entity_poly.entity_id
_entity_poly.type
_entity_poly.pdbx_seq_one_letter_code
_entity_poly.pdbx_strand_id
1 'polypeptide(L)'
;MTANTHELDRIAITVKSHMLLRQLLRENPALEEIMRNACNETEALVGVRNWVLGEIIENPDAYKFYKRDVHGREAFEKLTWKDFAAIRLLDYVDNAGREFDDQNLRGEKAISNPIQLIWLAVTHGTGGAKPYFFQDMLMLFRQFSGEYARDFPTREKVEEWMDRWPSGLDPRIIKLREENRERILKIIIDKIDKGEIKDRKFFFDPGMSQEQKYLRALEWWNDRLFHLRFAVRSPDLLNEFLGYSLDPDTMKVLYEAEKKGIPFFVNPYYMSLLHVRVPYFAVGADLAIRYYVVYSQQLIDEYGHIVAWEKEDRVEPGKPNAAGWILPNEHNIHRRYPEVAILIPDTMGRACGGLCASCQRMYDFQRGNLNFNLDKLKPKQTWDQKLAELLGYFEQDSQLRDILITGGDALMSSDGSLARILDGVYRMALNKRDANEKRAPGEKHAEIVRVRLGTRLPVYLPQRITPELAQVLGDFKRKASEIGIRQFIIQTHFESPMEVTPEARDAVKRLNAAGWTVTNQHVFSIAASRRGHASKLRKVLNEIGILNYYTFSVKGYMENYFNFATNERAVQEQMEEKVIGTIDEEYYDEIREFPSNAEMLVENITSLLKRSKLPFLGSDRNVLNLPGVGKSLTFRTIGITRYGRRILEFELDHTRNHSPVLEKMDKVIIIESKSISEYLRQLEDIGEETSDYESIWGYSIGETEPRIPLYEYPEYEYEVTDEFSNLGVPVA
;
A
#
# COMPACT_ATOMS: atom_id res chain seq x y z
N MET A 1 -25.32 -5.96 8.78
CA MET A 1 -26.55 -5.90 9.60
C MET A 1 -26.13 -5.90 11.06
N THR A 2 -26.28 -4.78 11.74
CA THR A 2 -26.09 -4.67 13.19
C THR A 2 -27.24 -5.39 13.86
N ALA A 3 -26.98 -6.53 14.50
CA ALA A 3 -27.99 -7.18 15.35
C ALA A 3 -28.26 -6.25 16.54
N ASN A 4 -29.51 -5.93 16.75
CA ASN A 4 -29.97 -5.16 17.91
C ASN A 4 -29.52 -5.89 19.19
N THR A 5 -29.17 -5.22 20.26
CA THR A 5 -28.71 -5.82 21.52
C THR A 5 -29.61 -6.97 21.99
N HIS A 6 -30.90 -6.82 21.83
CA HIS A 6 -31.91 -7.87 22.13
C HIS A 6 -31.86 -9.13 21.23
N GLU A 7 -31.20 -9.07 20.05
CA GLU A 7 -30.99 -10.25 19.19
C GLU A 7 -29.78 -11.08 19.64
N LEU A 8 -28.74 -10.44 20.18
CA LEU A 8 -27.55 -11.11 20.64
C LEU A 8 -27.81 -12.06 21.80
N ASP A 9 -28.75 -11.71 22.68
CA ASP A 9 -29.15 -12.52 23.83
C ASP A 9 -29.72 -13.89 23.42
N ARG A 10 -30.13 -14.05 22.18
CA ARG A 10 -30.76 -15.28 21.64
C ARG A 10 -29.82 -16.13 20.81
N ILE A 11 -28.62 -15.62 20.45
CA ILE A 11 -27.71 -16.33 19.58
C ILE A 11 -26.73 -17.14 20.43
N ALA A 12 -26.87 -18.47 20.42
CA ALA A 12 -25.94 -19.35 21.10
C ALA A 12 -24.52 -19.25 20.53
N ILE A 13 -23.52 -19.39 21.40
CA ILE A 13 -22.12 -19.51 20.97
C ILE A 13 -21.83 -20.94 20.48
N THR A 14 -20.85 -21.09 19.60
CA THR A 14 -20.44 -22.40 19.07
C THR A 14 -19.65 -23.21 20.08
N VAL A 15 -19.54 -24.53 19.85
CA VAL A 15 -18.72 -25.44 20.68
C VAL A 15 -17.27 -24.95 20.76
N LYS A 16 -16.67 -24.53 19.64
CA LYS A 16 -15.30 -24.01 19.59
C LYS A 16 -15.18 -22.70 20.39
N SER A 17 -16.18 -21.80 20.29
CA SER A 17 -16.25 -20.58 21.12
C SER A 17 -16.28 -20.93 22.60
N HIS A 18 -17.06 -21.96 22.98
CA HIS A 18 -17.16 -22.40 24.37
C HIS A 18 -15.86 -23.00 24.92
N MET A 19 -15.12 -23.73 24.09
CA MET A 19 -13.80 -24.24 24.47
C MET A 19 -12.81 -23.11 24.74
N LEU A 20 -12.75 -22.12 23.87
CA LEU A 20 -11.86 -20.95 24.04
C LEU A 20 -12.29 -20.08 25.24
N LEU A 21 -13.58 -19.89 25.45
CA LEU A 21 -14.10 -19.21 26.63
C LEU A 21 -13.66 -19.92 27.92
N ARG A 22 -13.84 -21.24 28.01
CA ARG A 22 -13.38 -22.02 29.18
C ARG A 22 -11.89 -21.89 29.43
N GLN A 23 -11.10 -21.84 28.35
CA GLN A 23 -9.67 -21.61 28.45
C GLN A 23 -9.36 -20.23 28.99
N LEU A 24 -9.99 -19.19 28.43
CA LEU A 24 -9.89 -17.80 28.90
C LEU A 24 -10.18 -17.67 30.40
N LEU A 25 -11.28 -18.25 30.87
CA LEU A 25 -11.68 -18.18 32.26
C LEU A 25 -10.74 -18.95 33.19
N ARG A 26 -10.31 -20.15 32.78
CA ARG A 26 -9.36 -20.97 33.55
C ARG A 26 -8.02 -20.26 33.74
N GLU A 27 -7.56 -19.56 32.72
CA GLU A 27 -6.29 -18.82 32.75
C GLU A 27 -6.45 -17.47 33.50
N ASN A 28 -7.69 -16.98 33.67
CA ASN A 28 -8.01 -15.71 34.34
C ASN A 28 -9.10 -15.89 35.41
N PRO A 29 -8.81 -16.46 36.59
CA PRO A 29 -9.82 -16.70 37.64
C PRO A 29 -10.53 -15.43 38.11
N ALA A 30 -9.83 -14.29 38.18
CA ALA A 30 -10.44 -13.01 38.56
C ALA A 30 -11.51 -12.56 37.55
N LEU A 31 -11.27 -12.78 36.25
CA LEU A 31 -12.28 -12.52 35.22
C LEU A 31 -13.49 -13.44 35.39
N GLU A 32 -13.27 -14.72 35.67
CA GLU A 32 -14.36 -15.68 35.91
C GLU A 32 -15.22 -15.25 37.11
N GLU A 33 -14.59 -14.87 38.20
CA GLU A 33 -15.28 -14.40 39.41
C GLU A 33 -16.12 -13.15 39.12
N ILE A 34 -15.56 -12.15 38.44
CA ILE A 34 -16.27 -10.94 38.04
C ILE A 34 -17.50 -11.30 37.17
N MET A 35 -17.34 -12.13 36.16
CA MET A 35 -18.40 -12.50 35.23
C MET A 35 -19.54 -13.27 35.91
N ARG A 36 -19.23 -14.15 36.85
CA ARG A 36 -20.21 -14.96 37.57
C ARG A 36 -20.99 -14.19 38.65
N ASN A 37 -20.30 -13.21 39.28
CA ASN A 37 -20.92 -12.42 40.35
C ASN A 37 -21.74 -11.23 39.85
N ALA A 38 -21.49 -10.78 38.61
CA ALA A 38 -22.26 -9.69 38.02
C ALA A 38 -23.67 -10.08 37.67
N CYS A 39 -24.67 -9.34 38.21
CA CYS A 39 -26.08 -9.55 37.94
C CYS A 39 -26.51 -9.05 36.55
N ASN A 40 -25.73 -8.20 35.94
CA ASN A 40 -25.98 -7.61 34.62
C ASN A 40 -24.65 -7.18 33.95
N GLU A 41 -24.73 -6.82 32.67
CA GLU A 41 -23.61 -6.43 31.86
C GLU A 41 -22.87 -5.19 32.40
N THR A 42 -23.59 -4.25 32.99
CA THR A 42 -23.01 -3.02 33.56
C THR A 42 -22.12 -3.33 34.76
N GLU A 43 -22.58 -4.23 35.64
CA GLU A 43 -21.78 -4.69 36.77
C GLU A 43 -20.54 -5.44 36.33
N ALA A 44 -20.65 -6.30 35.30
CA ALA A 44 -19.49 -6.97 34.71
C ALA A 44 -18.48 -5.97 34.16
N LEU A 45 -18.95 -4.95 33.44
CA LEU A 45 -18.10 -3.89 32.88
C LEU A 45 -17.36 -3.10 33.97
N VAL A 46 -18.08 -2.70 35.02
CA VAL A 46 -17.50 -1.98 36.17
C VAL A 46 -16.50 -2.87 36.91
N GLY A 47 -16.82 -4.15 37.08
CA GLY A 47 -15.91 -5.11 37.70
C GLY A 47 -14.58 -5.24 36.96
N VAL A 48 -14.64 -5.44 35.64
CA VAL A 48 -13.44 -5.51 34.80
C VAL A 48 -12.66 -4.18 34.83
N ARG A 49 -13.37 -3.05 34.74
CA ARG A 49 -12.73 -1.74 34.82
C ARG A 49 -11.93 -1.57 36.11
N ASN A 50 -12.55 -1.87 37.27
CA ASN A 50 -11.93 -1.71 38.59
C ASN A 50 -10.73 -2.65 38.73
N TRP A 51 -10.83 -3.88 38.25
CA TRP A 51 -9.74 -4.84 38.26
C TRP A 51 -8.54 -4.31 37.47
N VAL A 52 -8.78 -3.95 36.20
CA VAL A 52 -7.70 -3.45 35.32
C VAL A 52 -7.09 -2.14 35.81
N LEU A 53 -7.92 -1.23 36.37
CA LEU A 53 -7.40 0.01 37.03
C LEU A 53 -6.55 -0.29 38.24
N GLY A 54 -6.93 -1.31 39.05
CA GLY A 54 -6.11 -1.75 40.18
C GLY A 54 -4.70 -2.19 39.75
N GLU A 55 -4.61 -2.92 38.65
CA GLU A 55 -3.34 -3.40 38.09
C GLU A 55 -2.50 -2.25 37.49
N ILE A 56 -3.11 -1.35 36.71
CA ILE A 56 -2.37 -0.29 36.02
C ILE A 56 -1.84 0.79 36.98
N ILE A 57 -2.50 1.01 38.13
CA ILE A 57 -2.05 1.98 39.14
C ILE A 57 -0.72 1.56 39.75
N GLU A 58 -0.36 0.28 39.74
CA GLU A 58 0.94 -0.21 40.19
C GLU A 58 2.10 0.40 39.37
N ASN A 59 1.84 0.77 38.10
CA ASN A 59 2.75 1.53 37.26
C ASN A 59 2.20 2.95 37.02
N PRO A 60 2.64 3.97 37.78
CA PRO A 60 2.13 5.34 37.65
C PRO A 60 2.33 5.96 36.26
N ASP A 61 3.39 5.59 35.54
CA ASP A 61 3.64 6.09 34.20
C ASP A 61 2.61 5.50 33.21
N ALA A 62 2.25 4.22 33.34
CA ALA A 62 1.19 3.60 32.55
C ALA A 62 -0.18 4.23 32.80
N TYR A 63 -0.52 4.52 34.08
CA TYR A 63 -1.77 5.19 34.41
C TYR A 63 -1.85 6.60 33.81
N LYS A 64 -0.77 7.40 33.96
CA LYS A 64 -0.67 8.75 33.36
C LYS A 64 -0.78 8.66 31.84
N PHE A 65 -0.10 7.71 31.20
CA PHE A 65 -0.15 7.48 29.76
C PHE A 65 -1.59 7.14 29.29
N TYR A 66 -2.28 6.27 30.01
CA TYR A 66 -3.70 5.98 29.75
C TYR A 66 -4.56 7.25 29.82
N LYS A 67 -4.33 8.08 30.81
CA LYS A 67 -5.03 9.36 31.02
C LYS A 67 -4.59 10.48 30.08
N ARG A 68 -3.59 10.25 29.24
CA ARG A 68 -2.94 11.28 28.41
C ARG A 68 -2.32 12.43 29.18
N ASP A 69 -1.97 12.23 30.46
CA ASP A 69 -1.30 13.23 31.27
C ASP A 69 0.18 13.37 30.98
N VAL A 70 0.75 12.34 30.30
CA VAL A 70 2.16 12.29 29.90
C VAL A 70 2.20 11.97 28.39
N HIS A 71 2.80 12.90 27.65
CA HIS A 71 3.07 12.74 26.23
C HIS A 71 4.56 12.56 26.01
N GLY A 72 4.93 11.59 25.16
CA GLY A 72 6.28 11.46 24.71
C GLY A 72 6.87 10.05 24.80
N ARG A 73 8.00 9.92 24.16
CA ARG A 73 8.74 8.66 23.99
C ARG A 73 9.21 8.09 25.34
N GLU A 74 9.63 8.97 26.26
CA GLU A 74 10.11 8.56 27.58
C GLU A 74 9.07 7.82 28.41
N ALA A 75 7.80 8.24 28.36
CA ALA A 75 6.72 7.54 29.03
C ALA A 75 6.47 6.16 28.42
N PHE A 76 6.53 6.07 27.11
CA PHE A 76 6.35 4.83 26.39
C PHE A 76 7.43 3.80 26.70
N GLU A 77 8.68 4.23 26.80
CA GLU A 77 9.83 3.35 27.09
C GLU A 77 9.75 2.69 28.49
N LYS A 78 8.94 3.23 29.38
CA LYS A 78 8.72 2.71 30.74
C LYS A 78 7.54 1.73 30.83
N LEU A 79 6.76 1.59 29.77
CA LEU A 79 5.60 0.71 29.75
C LEU A 79 6.02 -0.72 29.47
N THR A 80 5.43 -1.65 30.21
CA THR A 80 5.58 -3.07 29.98
C THR A 80 4.51 -3.60 29.03
N TRP A 81 4.70 -4.82 28.52
CA TRP A 81 3.68 -5.50 27.71
C TRP A 81 2.36 -5.69 28.46
N LYS A 82 2.40 -5.91 29.78
CA LYS A 82 1.23 -5.96 30.65
C LYS A 82 0.49 -4.62 30.65
N ASP A 83 1.22 -3.52 30.77
CA ASP A 83 0.63 -2.17 30.74
C ASP A 83 -0.08 -1.89 29.43
N PHE A 84 0.50 -2.33 28.30
CA PHE A 84 -0.14 -2.18 26.99
C PHE A 84 -1.48 -2.91 26.92
N ALA A 85 -1.54 -4.15 27.41
CA ALA A 85 -2.79 -4.90 27.48
C ALA A 85 -3.81 -4.26 28.41
N ALA A 86 -3.38 -3.77 29.57
CA ALA A 86 -4.24 -3.06 30.52
C ALA A 86 -4.86 -1.80 29.88
N ILE A 87 -4.05 -1.00 29.19
CA ILE A 87 -4.52 0.20 28.47
C ILE A 87 -5.54 -0.18 27.40
N ARG A 88 -5.32 -1.26 26.63
CA ARG A 88 -6.29 -1.72 25.62
C ARG A 88 -7.59 -2.23 26.22
N LEU A 89 -7.52 -2.96 27.34
CA LEU A 89 -8.74 -3.36 28.07
C LEU A 89 -9.53 -2.15 28.53
N LEU A 90 -8.87 -1.11 29.05
CA LEU A 90 -9.52 0.13 29.44
C LEU A 90 -10.11 0.88 28.22
N ASP A 91 -9.39 0.92 27.09
CA ASP A 91 -9.91 1.48 25.84
C ASP A 91 -11.19 0.74 25.39
N TYR A 92 -11.24 -0.59 25.53
CA TYR A 92 -12.43 -1.38 25.25
C TYR A 92 -13.60 -1.10 26.19
N VAL A 93 -13.31 -0.92 27.47
CA VAL A 93 -14.29 -0.55 28.49
C VAL A 93 -14.83 0.86 28.27
N ASP A 94 -13.97 1.82 27.96
CA ASP A 94 -14.33 3.21 27.73
C ASP A 94 -15.20 3.40 26.46
N ASN A 95 -15.08 2.49 25.51
CA ASN A 95 -15.85 2.49 24.26
C ASN A 95 -16.97 1.41 24.22
N ALA A 96 -17.25 0.77 25.36
CA ALA A 96 -18.24 -0.30 25.43
C ALA A 96 -19.63 0.19 25.01
N GLY A 97 -20.29 -0.56 24.12
CA GLY A 97 -21.62 -0.24 23.62
C GLY A 97 -21.67 0.87 22.56
N ARG A 98 -20.55 1.49 22.23
CA ARG A 98 -20.47 2.50 21.19
C ARG A 98 -20.68 1.86 19.82
N GLU A 99 -21.53 2.50 19.00
CA GLU A 99 -21.63 2.21 17.57
C GLU A 99 -20.50 2.95 16.83
N PHE A 100 -19.78 2.21 15.99
CA PHE A 100 -18.72 2.73 15.14
C PHE A 100 -19.18 2.68 13.69
N ASP A 101 -19.03 3.81 13.00
CA ASP A 101 -19.17 3.92 11.56
C ASP A 101 -17.80 3.69 10.92
N ASP A 102 -17.70 2.65 10.09
CA ASP A 102 -16.51 2.39 9.31
C ASP A 102 -16.30 3.52 8.29
N GLN A 103 -15.21 4.24 8.44
CA GLN A 103 -14.82 5.32 7.53
C GLN A 103 -14.21 4.79 6.23
N ASN A 104 -14.00 3.48 6.16
CA ASN A 104 -13.71 2.79 4.93
C ASN A 104 -14.92 2.89 3.99
N LEU A 105 -14.68 2.85 2.70
CA LEU A 105 -15.72 3.01 1.68
C LEU A 105 -16.82 1.94 1.72
N ARG A 106 -16.64 0.91 2.52
CA ARG A 106 -17.65 -0.14 2.75
C ARG A 106 -18.88 0.36 3.51
N GLY A 107 -18.74 1.41 4.33
CA GLY A 107 -19.85 1.97 5.11
C GLY A 107 -20.43 0.99 6.12
N GLU A 108 -19.62 0.13 6.69
CA GLU A 108 -20.03 -0.84 7.71
C GLU A 108 -20.25 -0.14 9.05
N LYS A 109 -21.21 -0.65 9.82
CA LYS A 109 -21.43 -0.23 11.21
C LYS A 109 -21.20 -1.41 12.14
N ALA A 110 -20.55 -1.18 13.27
CA ALA A 110 -20.36 -2.19 14.29
C ALA A 110 -20.53 -1.62 15.69
N ILE A 111 -21.13 -2.41 16.57
CA ILE A 111 -21.13 -2.13 18.01
C ILE A 111 -20.04 -2.99 18.64
N SER A 112 -19.20 -2.38 19.48
CA SER A 112 -18.20 -3.09 20.26
C SER A 112 -18.58 -3.10 21.72
N ASN A 113 -18.80 -4.28 22.27
CA ASN A 113 -18.95 -4.48 23.71
C ASN A 113 -18.37 -5.84 24.11
N PRO A 114 -17.05 -6.00 24.10
CA PRO A 114 -16.40 -7.30 24.35
C PRO A 114 -16.70 -7.86 25.73
N ILE A 115 -16.85 -7.03 26.74
CA ILE A 115 -17.14 -7.48 28.11
C ILE A 115 -18.55 -8.04 28.19
N GLN A 116 -19.56 -7.40 27.56
CA GLN A 116 -20.92 -7.94 27.47
C GLN A 116 -20.92 -9.29 26.75
N LEU A 117 -20.20 -9.42 25.63
CA LEU A 117 -20.14 -10.68 24.89
C LEU A 117 -19.56 -11.83 25.74
N ILE A 118 -18.52 -11.54 26.56
CA ILE A 118 -17.98 -12.53 27.49
C ILE A 118 -19.00 -12.85 28.59
N TRP A 119 -19.65 -11.84 29.17
CA TRP A 119 -20.63 -12.02 30.24
C TRP A 119 -21.85 -12.87 29.77
N LEU A 120 -22.41 -12.54 28.58
CA LEU A 120 -23.52 -13.32 27.98
C LEU A 120 -23.09 -14.78 27.72
N ALA A 121 -21.85 -14.96 27.25
CA ALA A 121 -21.36 -16.31 26.98
C ALA A 121 -21.13 -17.11 28.26
N VAL A 122 -20.71 -16.48 29.36
CA VAL A 122 -20.50 -17.13 30.67
C VAL A 122 -21.84 -17.45 31.35
N THR A 123 -22.78 -16.51 31.35
CA THR A 123 -24.04 -16.63 32.13
C THR A 123 -25.13 -17.35 31.36
N HIS A 124 -25.25 -17.16 30.07
CA HIS A 124 -26.35 -17.65 29.24
C HIS A 124 -25.95 -18.57 28.09
N GLY A 125 -24.62 -18.68 27.81
CA GLY A 125 -24.15 -19.42 26.63
C GLY A 125 -24.47 -18.74 25.29
N THR A 126 -24.75 -17.45 25.32
CA THR A 126 -25.25 -16.66 24.19
C THR A 126 -24.32 -15.51 23.84
N GLY A 127 -24.78 -14.48 23.09
CA GLY A 127 -24.01 -13.35 22.61
C GLY A 127 -23.49 -13.51 21.19
N GLY A 128 -23.52 -14.73 20.62
CA GLY A 128 -23.19 -15.02 19.22
C GLY A 128 -21.75 -14.73 18.84
N ALA A 129 -20.85 -14.53 19.80
CA ALA A 129 -19.44 -14.29 19.56
C ALA A 129 -18.76 -15.53 18.95
N LYS A 130 -17.97 -15.29 17.91
CA LYS A 130 -17.31 -16.34 17.12
C LYS A 130 -16.00 -16.80 17.78
N PRO A 131 -15.46 -17.96 17.41
CA PRO A 131 -14.18 -18.44 17.94
C PRO A 131 -13.05 -17.41 17.81
N TYR A 132 -13.03 -16.65 16.74
CA TYR A 132 -12.00 -15.63 16.47
C TYR A 132 -12.01 -14.49 17.51
N PHE A 133 -13.18 -14.11 17.99
CA PHE A 133 -13.32 -13.17 19.10
C PHE A 133 -12.68 -13.72 20.38
N PHE A 134 -13.04 -14.94 20.77
CA PHE A 134 -12.49 -15.55 21.99
C PHE A 134 -11.01 -15.83 21.88
N GLN A 135 -10.50 -16.14 20.70
CA GLN A 135 -9.07 -16.31 20.47
C GLN A 135 -8.33 -14.99 20.69
N ASP A 136 -8.83 -13.90 20.15
CA ASP A 136 -8.23 -12.58 20.30
C ASP A 136 -8.27 -12.14 21.78
N MET A 137 -9.41 -12.29 22.45
CA MET A 137 -9.56 -11.97 23.89
C MET A 137 -8.64 -12.85 24.77
N LEU A 138 -8.50 -14.13 24.46
CA LEU A 138 -7.58 -15.03 25.18
C LEU A 138 -6.15 -14.50 25.11
N MET A 139 -5.69 -14.08 23.94
CA MET A 139 -4.34 -13.54 23.75
C MET A 139 -4.15 -12.19 24.46
N LEU A 140 -5.17 -11.32 24.43
CA LEU A 140 -5.15 -10.06 25.18
C LEU A 140 -5.03 -10.29 26.69
N PHE A 141 -5.81 -11.22 27.25
CA PHE A 141 -5.75 -11.50 28.66
C PHE A 141 -4.48 -12.26 29.09
N ARG A 142 -3.90 -13.08 28.22
CA ARG A 142 -2.55 -13.67 28.45
C ARG A 142 -1.47 -12.59 28.49
N GLN A 143 -1.55 -11.59 27.63
CA GLN A 143 -0.65 -10.45 27.69
C GLN A 143 -0.85 -9.64 28.97
N PHE A 144 -2.10 -9.45 29.38
CA PHE A 144 -2.44 -8.74 30.61
C PHE A 144 -1.99 -9.47 31.88
N SER A 145 -2.09 -10.79 31.93
CA SER A 145 -1.58 -11.61 33.03
C SER A 145 -0.05 -11.74 33.05
N GLY A 146 0.63 -11.37 31.95
CA GLY A 146 2.06 -11.54 31.78
C GLY A 146 2.49 -12.95 31.32
N GLU A 147 1.54 -13.85 31.03
CA GLU A 147 1.82 -15.17 30.48
C GLU A 147 2.25 -15.11 29.00
N TYR A 148 1.90 -14.05 28.33
CA TYR A 148 2.31 -13.78 26.96
C TYR A 148 3.24 -12.57 26.96
N ALA A 149 4.51 -12.81 26.72
CA ALA A 149 5.48 -11.77 26.37
C ALA A 149 5.75 -11.85 24.86
N ARG A 150 5.82 -10.69 24.20
CA ARG A 150 6.19 -10.66 22.81
C ARG A 150 7.66 -11.08 22.65
N ASP A 151 7.85 -12.15 21.93
CA ASP A 151 9.18 -12.58 21.53
C ASP A 151 9.53 -11.91 20.19
N PHE A 152 10.61 -11.13 20.18
CA PHE A 152 11.14 -10.54 18.96
C PHE A 152 12.04 -11.57 18.28
N PRO A 153 11.90 -11.78 16.97
CA PRO A 153 12.81 -12.67 16.27
C PRO A 153 14.23 -12.12 16.35
N THR A 154 15.21 -13.01 16.47
CA THR A 154 16.61 -12.60 16.35
C THR A 154 16.93 -12.16 14.94
N ARG A 155 18.02 -11.41 14.78
CA ARG A 155 18.51 -11.01 13.46
C ARG A 155 18.72 -12.20 12.54
N GLU A 156 19.34 -13.26 13.06
CA GLU A 156 19.61 -14.49 12.33
C GLU A 156 18.31 -15.14 11.83
N LYS A 157 17.25 -15.12 12.67
CA LYS A 157 15.94 -15.68 12.28
C LYS A 157 15.28 -14.87 11.15
N VAL A 158 15.39 -13.54 11.19
CA VAL A 158 14.87 -12.71 10.09
C VAL A 158 15.68 -12.93 8.81
N GLU A 159 16.99 -13.05 8.90
CA GLU A 159 17.86 -13.38 7.76
C GLU A 159 17.53 -14.78 7.19
N GLU A 160 17.25 -15.77 8.03
CA GLU A 160 16.78 -17.10 7.60
C GLU A 160 15.46 -17.00 6.82
N TRP A 161 14.50 -16.21 7.31
CA TRP A 161 13.26 -15.99 6.58
C TRP A 161 13.48 -15.28 5.23
N MET A 162 14.41 -14.32 5.18
CA MET A 162 14.76 -13.63 3.92
C MET A 162 15.36 -14.59 2.90
N ASP A 163 16.16 -15.54 3.33
CA ASP A 163 16.86 -16.49 2.45
C ASP A 163 15.93 -17.50 1.78
N ARG A 164 14.69 -17.66 2.29
CA ARG A 164 13.64 -18.45 1.62
C ARG A 164 13.22 -17.84 0.26
N TRP A 165 13.44 -16.55 0.06
CA TRP A 165 12.92 -15.81 -1.08
C TRP A 165 14.01 -15.56 -2.13
N PRO A 166 13.81 -16.09 -3.36
CA PRO A 166 14.71 -15.76 -4.46
C PRO A 166 14.47 -14.34 -4.96
N SER A 167 15.50 -13.73 -5.53
CA SER A 167 15.36 -12.50 -6.31
C SER A 167 15.31 -12.81 -7.81
N GLY A 168 14.86 -11.85 -8.61
CA GLY A 168 14.92 -11.95 -10.07
C GLY A 168 16.34 -11.99 -10.63
N LEU A 169 17.36 -11.70 -9.78
CA LEU A 169 18.78 -11.82 -10.10
C LEU A 169 19.38 -13.19 -9.73
N ASP A 170 18.62 -14.05 -9.05
CA ASP A 170 19.07 -15.42 -8.76
C ASP A 170 19.23 -16.18 -10.10
N PRO A 171 20.37 -16.86 -10.33
CA PRO A 171 20.60 -17.60 -11.57
C PRO A 171 19.52 -18.63 -11.91
N ARG A 172 18.90 -19.23 -10.90
CA ARG A 172 17.79 -20.18 -11.09
C ARG A 172 16.53 -19.49 -11.59
N ILE A 173 16.25 -18.28 -11.10
CA ILE A 173 15.12 -17.46 -11.58
C ILE A 173 15.39 -16.95 -13.00
N ILE A 174 16.61 -16.52 -13.29
CA ILE A 174 17.00 -16.11 -14.65
C ILE A 174 16.76 -17.26 -15.64
N LYS A 175 17.24 -18.46 -15.31
CA LYS A 175 17.04 -19.66 -16.15
C LYS A 175 15.55 -19.99 -16.33
N LEU A 176 14.77 -19.97 -15.25
CA LEU A 176 13.33 -20.20 -15.31
C LEU A 176 12.62 -19.18 -16.21
N ARG A 177 13.00 -17.91 -16.12
CA ARG A 177 12.45 -16.86 -16.99
C ARG A 177 12.83 -17.07 -18.46
N GLU A 178 14.03 -17.57 -18.74
CA GLU A 178 14.45 -17.94 -20.10
C GLU A 178 13.61 -19.08 -20.65
N GLU A 179 13.34 -20.10 -19.87
CA GLU A 179 12.46 -21.22 -20.25
C GLU A 179 11.01 -20.73 -20.49
N ASN A 180 10.50 -19.86 -19.62
CA ASN A 180 9.18 -19.25 -19.81
C ASN A 180 9.13 -18.37 -21.07
N ARG A 181 10.16 -17.58 -21.32
CA ARG A 181 10.29 -16.75 -22.52
C ARG A 181 10.29 -17.62 -23.77
N GLU A 182 11.05 -18.70 -23.79
CA GLU A 182 11.10 -19.63 -24.92
C GLU A 182 9.72 -20.21 -25.22
N ARG A 183 8.99 -20.66 -24.20
CA ARG A 183 7.62 -21.18 -24.34
C ARG A 183 6.70 -20.11 -24.93
N ILE A 184 6.70 -18.90 -24.35
CA ILE A 184 5.85 -17.78 -24.80
C ILE A 184 6.15 -17.42 -26.26
N LEU A 185 7.44 -17.33 -26.64
CA LEU A 185 7.84 -17.01 -28.01
C LEU A 185 7.40 -18.08 -28.99
N LYS A 186 7.53 -19.37 -28.67
CA LYS A 186 7.06 -20.47 -29.51
C LYS A 186 5.56 -20.40 -29.77
N ILE A 187 4.75 -20.08 -28.75
CA ILE A 187 3.30 -19.90 -28.89
C ILE A 187 2.99 -18.71 -29.81
N ILE A 188 3.67 -17.59 -29.63
CA ILE A 188 3.48 -16.39 -30.47
C ILE A 188 3.86 -16.68 -31.93
N ILE A 189 4.98 -17.37 -32.18
CA ILE A 189 5.43 -17.76 -33.51
C ILE A 189 4.38 -18.65 -34.19
N ASP A 190 3.87 -19.66 -33.49
CA ASP A 190 2.83 -20.57 -34.00
C ASP A 190 1.55 -19.80 -34.37
N LYS A 191 1.10 -18.87 -33.54
CA LYS A 191 -0.08 -18.03 -33.80
C LYS A 191 0.11 -17.09 -35.01
N ILE A 192 1.29 -16.56 -35.21
CA ILE A 192 1.61 -15.76 -36.41
C ILE A 192 1.62 -16.66 -37.65
N ASP A 193 2.24 -17.83 -37.59
CA ASP A 193 2.32 -18.78 -38.70
C ASP A 193 0.94 -19.30 -39.15
N LYS A 194 0.04 -19.53 -38.18
CA LYS A 194 -1.36 -19.89 -38.43
C LYS A 194 -2.23 -18.72 -38.93
N GLY A 195 -1.69 -17.52 -38.95
CA GLY A 195 -2.43 -16.31 -39.36
C GLY A 195 -3.48 -15.86 -38.35
N GLU A 196 -3.46 -16.39 -37.11
CA GLU A 196 -4.33 -15.96 -36.02
C GLU A 196 -3.97 -14.52 -35.55
N ILE A 197 -2.69 -14.17 -35.65
CA ILE A 197 -2.19 -12.83 -35.38
C ILE A 197 -1.60 -12.23 -36.65
N LYS A 198 -2.15 -11.08 -37.06
CA LYS A 198 -1.61 -10.28 -38.18
C LYS A 198 -1.13 -8.95 -37.61
N ASP A 199 0.12 -8.62 -37.88
CA ASP A 199 0.71 -7.37 -37.50
C ASP A 199 1.61 -6.79 -38.59
N ARG A 200 1.73 -5.46 -38.69
CA ARG A 200 2.56 -4.81 -39.72
C ARG A 200 4.03 -4.74 -39.33
N LYS A 201 4.35 -4.82 -38.05
CA LYS A 201 5.71 -4.74 -37.52
C LYS A 201 6.26 -6.11 -37.13
N PHE A 202 5.42 -6.95 -36.52
CA PHE A 202 5.80 -8.26 -36.01
C PHE A 202 5.28 -9.37 -36.93
N PHE A 203 6.02 -9.66 -37.99
CA PHE A 203 5.72 -10.68 -38.98
C PHE A 203 7.00 -11.39 -39.40
N PHE A 204 6.84 -12.56 -39.99
CA PHE A 204 7.95 -13.34 -40.55
C PHE A 204 7.92 -13.29 -42.06
N ASP A 205 9.12 -13.17 -42.64
CA ASP A 205 9.27 -13.23 -44.09
C ASP A 205 8.99 -14.66 -44.60
N PRO A 206 8.41 -14.81 -45.80
CA PRO A 206 8.18 -16.13 -46.41
C PRO A 206 9.48 -16.93 -46.52
N GLY A 207 9.46 -18.20 -46.08
CA GLY A 207 10.60 -19.11 -46.20
C GLY A 207 11.57 -19.11 -45.01
N MET A 208 11.34 -18.29 -43.97
CA MET A 208 12.13 -18.36 -42.74
C MET A 208 11.96 -19.73 -42.05
N SER A 209 13.10 -20.35 -41.65
CA SER A 209 13.08 -21.52 -40.79
C SER A 209 12.56 -21.20 -39.38
N GLN A 210 12.14 -22.22 -38.64
CA GLN A 210 11.68 -22.04 -37.26
C GLN A 210 12.78 -21.43 -36.36
N GLU A 211 14.03 -21.78 -36.58
CA GLU A 211 15.17 -21.22 -35.87
C GLU A 211 15.34 -19.71 -36.17
N GLN A 212 15.25 -19.32 -37.44
CA GLN A 212 15.32 -17.93 -37.86
C GLN A 212 14.16 -17.11 -37.28
N LYS A 213 12.95 -17.66 -37.24
CA LYS A 213 11.79 -17.02 -36.61
C LYS A 213 12.00 -16.83 -35.12
N TYR A 214 12.57 -17.82 -34.44
CA TYR A 214 12.86 -17.75 -33.04
C TYR A 214 13.90 -16.68 -32.73
N LEU A 215 15.00 -16.61 -33.46
CA LEU A 215 16.01 -15.57 -33.34
C LEU A 215 15.41 -14.16 -33.54
N ARG A 216 14.57 -14.02 -34.57
CA ARG A 216 13.85 -12.77 -34.82
C ARG A 216 12.91 -12.40 -33.70
N ALA A 217 12.20 -13.37 -33.14
CA ALA A 217 11.30 -13.14 -31.99
C ALA A 217 12.08 -12.77 -30.71
N LEU A 218 13.31 -13.30 -30.52
CA LEU A 218 14.21 -12.86 -29.43
C LEU A 218 14.65 -11.40 -29.60
N GLU A 219 14.87 -10.92 -30.82
CA GLU A 219 15.12 -9.48 -31.06
C GLU A 219 13.90 -8.65 -30.66
N TRP A 220 12.69 -9.09 -31.03
CA TRP A 220 11.43 -8.42 -30.68
C TRP A 220 11.20 -8.36 -29.18
N TRP A 221 11.70 -9.33 -28.39
CA TRP A 221 11.57 -9.35 -26.93
C TRP A 221 12.19 -8.12 -26.28
N ASN A 222 13.14 -7.47 -26.91
CA ASN A 222 13.75 -6.24 -26.44
C ASN A 222 12.95 -4.97 -26.83
N ASP A 223 11.90 -5.13 -27.64
CA ASP A 223 11.04 -4.04 -28.06
C ASP A 223 9.79 -3.93 -27.16
N ARG A 224 9.63 -2.78 -26.49
CA ARG A 224 8.43 -2.51 -25.67
C ARG A 224 7.11 -2.72 -26.41
N LEU A 225 7.08 -2.39 -27.72
CA LEU A 225 5.87 -2.53 -28.52
C LEU A 225 5.46 -3.99 -28.74
N PHE A 226 6.42 -4.91 -28.76
CA PHE A 226 6.16 -6.34 -28.77
C PHE A 226 5.35 -6.75 -27.54
N HIS A 227 5.78 -6.37 -26.36
CA HIS A 227 5.12 -6.71 -25.10
C HIS A 227 3.71 -6.13 -24.99
N LEU A 228 3.51 -4.91 -25.48
CA LEU A 228 2.17 -4.30 -25.51
C LEU A 228 1.25 -4.94 -26.54
N ARG A 229 1.80 -5.31 -27.70
CA ARG A 229 1.06 -5.95 -28.79
C ARG A 229 0.58 -7.35 -28.44
N PHE A 230 1.46 -8.14 -27.83
CA PHE A 230 1.20 -9.53 -27.46
C PHE A 230 0.77 -9.69 -25.99
N ALA A 231 0.30 -8.62 -25.37
CA ALA A 231 -0.27 -8.70 -24.03
C ALA A 231 -1.52 -9.60 -24.01
N VAL A 232 -1.59 -10.45 -23.01
CA VAL A 232 -2.72 -11.37 -22.78
C VAL A 232 -3.92 -10.59 -22.24
N ARG A 233 -5.10 -10.93 -22.77
CA ARG A 233 -6.36 -10.28 -22.44
C ARG A 233 -7.53 -11.23 -22.20
N SER A 234 -7.27 -12.52 -22.10
CA SER A 234 -8.29 -13.54 -21.82
C SER A 234 -7.73 -14.67 -20.97
N PRO A 235 -8.58 -15.36 -20.18
CA PRO A 235 -8.19 -16.50 -19.36
C PRO A 235 -7.56 -17.65 -20.19
N ASP A 236 -8.13 -17.97 -21.33
CA ASP A 236 -7.63 -19.06 -22.18
C ASP A 236 -6.21 -18.79 -22.67
N LEU A 237 -5.96 -17.57 -23.17
CA LEU A 237 -4.64 -17.18 -23.63
C LEU A 237 -3.63 -17.12 -22.48
N LEU A 238 -4.07 -16.71 -21.27
CA LEU A 238 -3.25 -16.75 -20.07
C LEU A 238 -2.81 -18.19 -19.76
N ASN A 239 -3.77 -19.12 -19.72
CA ASN A 239 -3.49 -20.51 -19.41
C ASN A 239 -2.61 -21.17 -20.48
N GLU A 240 -2.83 -20.87 -21.77
CA GLU A 240 -1.98 -21.33 -22.87
C GLU A 240 -0.53 -20.83 -22.67
N PHE A 241 -0.32 -19.56 -22.41
CA PHE A 241 1.01 -18.99 -22.18
C PHE A 241 1.69 -19.53 -20.93
N LEU A 242 0.91 -19.92 -19.92
CA LEU A 242 1.39 -20.60 -18.70
C LEU A 242 1.53 -22.13 -18.89
N GLY A 243 1.41 -22.65 -20.12
CA GLY A 243 1.56 -24.07 -20.44
C GLY A 243 0.45 -24.95 -19.88
N TYR A 244 -0.78 -24.42 -19.80
CA TYR A 244 -1.97 -25.10 -19.28
C TYR A 244 -1.80 -25.57 -17.82
N SER A 245 -1.10 -24.79 -17.02
CA SER A 245 -0.75 -25.12 -15.63
C SER A 245 -1.74 -24.61 -14.59
N LEU A 246 -2.73 -23.82 -14.98
CA LEU A 246 -3.75 -23.34 -14.06
C LEU A 246 -4.76 -24.47 -13.78
N ASP A 247 -5.07 -24.63 -12.50
CA ASP A 247 -6.06 -25.60 -12.06
C ASP A 247 -7.50 -25.18 -12.45
N PRO A 248 -8.45 -26.13 -12.48
CA PRO A 248 -9.83 -25.85 -12.90
C PRO A 248 -10.54 -24.80 -12.02
N ASP A 249 -10.26 -24.73 -10.73
CA ASP A 249 -10.90 -23.77 -9.82
C ASP A 249 -10.40 -22.35 -10.11
N THR A 250 -9.09 -22.20 -10.31
CA THR A 250 -8.49 -20.93 -10.76
C THR A 250 -9.08 -20.51 -12.12
N MET A 251 -9.19 -21.41 -13.08
CA MET A 251 -9.78 -21.08 -14.37
C MET A 251 -11.26 -20.67 -14.25
N LYS A 252 -12.02 -21.31 -13.39
CA LYS A 252 -13.41 -20.91 -13.10
C LYS A 252 -13.48 -19.47 -12.58
N VAL A 253 -12.64 -19.12 -11.60
CA VAL A 253 -12.53 -17.74 -11.06
C VAL A 253 -12.21 -16.74 -12.18
N LEU A 254 -11.28 -17.08 -13.06
CA LEU A 254 -10.89 -16.20 -14.18
C LEU A 254 -12.01 -16.03 -15.21
N TYR A 255 -12.75 -17.06 -15.54
CA TYR A 255 -13.93 -16.95 -16.43
C TYR A 255 -15.07 -16.14 -15.77
N GLU A 256 -15.28 -16.27 -14.48
CA GLU A 256 -16.24 -15.45 -13.76
C GLU A 256 -15.81 -13.97 -13.76
N ALA A 257 -14.50 -13.70 -13.63
CA ALA A 257 -13.94 -12.35 -13.75
C ALA A 257 -14.19 -11.75 -15.16
N GLU A 258 -13.91 -12.53 -16.21
CA GLU A 258 -14.16 -12.11 -17.59
C GLU A 258 -15.64 -11.81 -17.81
N LYS A 259 -16.54 -12.71 -17.36
CA LYS A 259 -18.00 -12.53 -17.45
C LYS A 259 -18.50 -11.27 -16.74
N LYS A 260 -17.90 -10.91 -15.61
CA LYS A 260 -18.19 -9.66 -14.89
C LYS A 260 -17.55 -8.43 -15.53
N GLY A 261 -16.71 -8.59 -16.52
CA GLY A 261 -16.00 -7.49 -17.19
C GLY A 261 -14.75 -7.01 -16.45
N ILE A 262 -14.18 -7.82 -15.56
CA ILE A 262 -12.87 -7.52 -14.97
C ILE A 262 -11.80 -7.71 -16.04
N PRO A 263 -11.04 -6.66 -16.37
CA PRO A 263 -10.12 -6.72 -17.49
C PRO A 263 -8.88 -7.56 -17.17
N PHE A 264 -8.41 -8.29 -18.19
CA PHE A 264 -7.11 -8.94 -18.20
C PHE A 264 -6.12 -8.11 -18.99
N PHE A 265 -4.98 -7.84 -18.40
CA PHE A 265 -3.87 -7.23 -19.12
C PHE A 265 -2.53 -7.62 -18.50
N VAL A 266 -1.84 -8.57 -19.08
CA VAL A 266 -0.49 -8.95 -18.68
C VAL A 266 0.38 -9.13 -19.92
N ASN A 267 1.55 -8.50 -19.93
CA ASN A 267 2.46 -8.59 -21.05
C ASN A 267 3.39 -9.82 -20.95
N PRO A 268 3.97 -10.27 -22.09
CA PRO A 268 4.84 -11.44 -22.13
C PRO A 268 6.05 -11.36 -21.18
N TYR A 269 6.66 -10.18 -21.02
CA TYR A 269 7.79 -10.00 -20.11
C TYR A 269 7.39 -10.30 -18.68
N TYR A 270 6.30 -9.69 -18.18
CA TYR A 270 5.85 -9.88 -16.80
C TYR A 270 5.37 -11.31 -16.56
N MET A 271 4.74 -11.94 -17.55
CA MET A 271 4.37 -13.35 -17.50
C MET A 271 5.56 -14.29 -17.35
N SER A 272 6.74 -13.92 -17.87
CA SER A 272 7.95 -14.75 -17.72
C SER A 272 8.39 -14.93 -16.25
N LEU A 273 7.88 -14.09 -15.33
CA LEU A 273 8.14 -14.17 -13.89
C LEU A 273 7.28 -15.21 -13.18
N LEU A 274 6.23 -15.73 -13.81
CA LEU A 274 5.33 -16.69 -13.18
C LEU A 274 5.90 -18.12 -13.28
N HIS A 275 5.92 -18.80 -12.16
CA HIS A 275 6.31 -20.21 -12.09
C HIS A 275 5.19 -21.10 -12.56
N VAL A 276 5.50 -21.98 -13.49
CA VAL A 276 4.59 -23.04 -13.91
C VAL A 276 4.81 -24.31 -13.10
N ARG A 277 6.04 -24.52 -12.62
CA ARG A 277 6.44 -25.65 -11.76
C ARG A 277 7.51 -25.21 -10.78
N VAL A 278 7.32 -25.49 -9.50
CA VAL A 278 8.20 -25.04 -8.41
C VAL A 278 8.83 -26.21 -7.70
N PRO A 279 10.12 -26.44 -7.83
CA PRO A 279 10.75 -27.43 -6.96
C PRO A 279 11.69 -26.91 -5.88
N TYR A 280 12.14 -25.66 -5.88
CA TYR A 280 13.34 -25.30 -5.09
C TYR A 280 13.25 -23.99 -4.29
N PHE A 281 12.09 -23.34 -4.22
CA PHE A 281 11.90 -22.08 -3.50
C PHE A 281 10.82 -22.21 -2.45
N ALA A 282 10.62 -21.16 -1.66
CA ALA A 282 9.46 -21.05 -0.79
C ALA A 282 8.17 -21.32 -1.58
N VAL A 283 7.25 -22.05 -1.01
CA VAL A 283 5.97 -22.37 -1.64
C VAL A 283 5.33 -21.07 -2.15
N GLY A 284 4.98 -21.04 -3.42
CA GLY A 284 4.39 -19.85 -4.03
C GLY A 284 5.29 -18.62 -3.96
N ALA A 285 6.58 -18.73 -4.27
CA ALA A 285 7.50 -17.60 -4.30
C ALA A 285 7.02 -16.48 -5.24
N ASP A 286 6.26 -16.83 -6.29
CA ASP A 286 5.67 -15.89 -7.24
C ASP A 286 4.27 -15.37 -6.84
N LEU A 287 3.71 -15.75 -5.70
CA LEU A 287 2.32 -15.38 -5.34
C LEU A 287 2.10 -13.87 -5.30
N ALA A 288 3.06 -13.09 -4.83
CA ALA A 288 2.94 -11.64 -4.82
C ALA A 288 2.83 -11.04 -6.23
N ILE A 289 3.48 -11.67 -7.22
CA ILE A 289 3.37 -11.33 -8.64
C ILE A 289 2.07 -11.87 -9.22
N ARG A 290 1.75 -13.11 -8.89
CA ARG A 290 0.57 -13.83 -9.39
C ARG A 290 -0.73 -13.13 -9.02
N TYR A 291 -0.84 -12.54 -7.84
CA TYR A 291 -2.02 -11.81 -7.40
C TYR A 291 -2.32 -10.54 -8.22
N TYR A 292 -1.34 -10.05 -8.98
CA TYR A 292 -1.57 -8.99 -9.96
C TYR A 292 -2.11 -9.50 -11.31
N VAL A 293 -2.10 -10.80 -11.54
CA VAL A 293 -2.48 -11.44 -12.82
C VAL A 293 -3.68 -12.37 -12.64
N VAL A 294 -3.71 -13.14 -11.54
CA VAL A 294 -4.76 -14.11 -11.23
C VAL A 294 -5.61 -13.57 -10.09
N TYR A 295 -6.89 -13.34 -10.35
CA TYR A 295 -7.78 -12.72 -9.40
C TYR A 295 -8.27 -13.69 -8.33
N SER A 296 -8.59 -13.14 -7.15
CA SER A 296 -9.24 -13.90 -6.08
C SER A 296 -10.76 -13.93 -6.28
N GLN A 297 -11.43 -14.95 -5.72
CA GLN A 297 -12.88 -15.03 -5.70
C GLN A 297 -13.49 -13.80 -5.00
N GLN A 298 -12.88 -13.32 -3.93
CA GLN A 298 -13.35 -12.14 -3.20
C GLN A 298 -13.36 -10.87 -4.05
N LEU A 299 -12.30 -10.66 -4.86
CA LEU A 299 -12.30 -9.54 -5.80
C LEU A 299 -13.50 -9.62 -6.75
N ILE A 300 -13.82 -10.82 -7.24
CA ILE A 300 -14.93 -11.05 -8.15
C ILE A 300 -16.27 -10.83 -7.46
N ASP A 301 -16.43 -11.29 -6.23
CA ASP A 301 -17.67 -11.18 -5.47
C ASP A 301 -18.00 -9.72 -5.14
N GLU A 302 -16.99 -8.93 -4.85
CA GLU A 302 -17.15 -7.52 -4.52
C GLU A 302 -17.17 -6.59 -5.75
N TYR A 303 -16.80 -7.11 -6.90
CA TYR A 303 -16.73 -6.33 -8.12
C TYR A 303 -18.10 -5.86 -8.62
N GLY A 304 -18.20 -4.59 -8.96
CA GLY A 304 -19.44 -3.96 -9.40
C GLY A 304 -20.32 -3.43 -8.26
N HIS A 305 -19.96 -3.68 -7.01
CA HIS A 305 -20.62 -3.11 -5.83
C HIS A 305 -19.96 -1.83 -5.32
N ILE A 306 -19.13 -1.19 -6.13
CA ILE A 306 -18.30 -0.06 -5.75
C ILE A 306 -19.04 1.25 -5.95
N VAL A 307 -19.87 1.59 -5.01
CA VAL A 307 -20.44 2.94 -4.93
C VAL A 307 -19.37 4.00 -4.65
N ALA A 308 -18.26 3.58 -4.06
CA ALA A 308 -17.19 4.44 -3.62
C ALA A 308 -16.37 5.04 -4.75
N TRP A 309 -16.10 4.26 -5.79
CA TRP A 309 -15.33 4.74 -6.95
C TRP A 309 -16.04 5.84 -7.73
N GLU A 310 -17.36 5.74 -7.87
CA GLU A 310 -18.16 6.80 -8.45
C GLU A 310 -18.09 8.09 -7.61
N LYS A 311 -17.98 7.94 -6.29
CA LYS A 311 -17.82 9.08 -5.37
C LYS A 311 -16.41 9.67 -5.39
N GLU A 312 -15.38 8.85 -5.60
CA GLU A 312 -13.99 9.34 -5.70
C GLU A 312 -13.78 10.26 -6.89
N ASP A 313 -14.39 9.93 -8.02
CA ASP A 313 -14.27 10.72 -9.25
C ASP A 313 -15.33 11.84 -9.37
N ARG A 314 -16.21 11.95 -8.39
CA ARG A 314 -17.24 13.01 -8.41
C ARG A 314 -16.63 14.33 -8.00
N VAL A 315 -16.70 15.31 -8.90
CA VAL A 315 -16.26 16.68 -8.65
C VAL A 315 -17.46 17.52 -8.23
N GLU A 316 -17.40 18.10 -7.04
CA GLU A 316 -18.33 19.13 -6.58
C GLU A 316 -17.53 20.41 -6.33
N PRO A 317 -17.94 21.56 -6.89
CA PRO A 317 -17.24 22.83 -6.69
C PRO A 317 -17.03 23.15 -5.19
N GLY A 318 -15.79 23.49 -4.82
CA GLY A 318 -15.44 23.87 -3.44
C GLY A 318 -15.42 22.72 -2.44
N LYS A 319 -15.66 21.45 -2.87
CA LYS A 319 -15.68 20.31 -1.98
C LYS A 319 -14.66 19.25 -2.40
N PRO A 320 -13.98 18.57 -1.46
CA PRO A 320 -13.22 17.38 -1.77
C PRO A 320 -14.16 16.23 -2.15
N ASN A 321 -13.69 15.34 -3.00
CA ASN A 321 -14.43 14.09 -3.29
C ASN A 321 -14.38 13.12 -2.11
N ALA A 322 -15.00 11.94 -2.23
CA ALA A 322 -15.06 10.95 -1.16
C ALA A 322 -13.67 10.42 -0.73
N ALA A 323 -12.66 10.49 -1.61
CA ALA A 323 -11.27 10.15 -1.29
C ALA A 323 -10.48 11.31 -0.65
N GLY A 324 -11.13 12.45 -0.37
CA GLY A 324 -10.49 13.64 0.19
C GLY A 324 -9.58 14.38 -0.79
N TRP A 325 -9.73 14.13 -2.09
CA TRP A 325 -9.04 14.86 -3.13
C TRP A 325 -9.82 16.12 -3.49
N ILE A 326 -9.13 17.23 -3.56
CA ILE A 326 -9.59 18.43 -4.21
C ILE A 326 -9.24 18.29 -5.68
N LEU A 327 -10.22 18.50 -6.54
CA LEU A 327 -10.10 18.34 -7.98
C LEU A 327 -10.35 19.70 -8.64
N PRO A 328 -9.38 20.61 -8.61
CA PRO A 328 -9.57 21.98 -9.12
C PRO A 328 -9.75 22.04 -10.63
N ASN A 329 -9.28 21.03 -11.33
CA ASN A 329 -9.46 20.88 -12.77
C ASN A 329 -9.97 19.47 -13.08
N GLU A 330 -11.23 19.22 -12.71
CA GLU A 330 -11.91 17.94 -12.88
C GLU A 330 -11.00 16.74 -12.51
N HIS A 331 -10.63 15.91 -13.48
CA HIS A 331 -9.86 14.67 -13.25
C HIS A 331 -8.35 14.80 -13.49
N ASN A 332 -7.84 15.99 -13.77
CA ASN A 332 -6.43 16.15 -14.19
C ASN A 332 -5.50 16.65 -13.10
N ILE A 333 -6.03 17.33 -12.08
CA ILE A 333 -5.27 17.73 -10.90
C ILE A 333 -5.93 17.12 -9.68
N HIS A 334 -5.14 16.35 -8.91
CA HIS A 334 -5.59 15.77 -7.66
C HIS A 334 -4.74 16.33 -6.52
N ARG A 335 -5.35 17.04 -5.60
CA ARG A 335 -4.67 17.67 -4.48
C ARG A 335 -5.25 17.18 -3.16
N ARG A 336 -4.39 16.70 -2.26
CA ARG A 336 -4.76 16.21 -0.94
C ARG A 336 -4.03 16.94 0.18
N TYR A 337 -2.89 17.54 -0.13
CA TYR A 337 -2.03 18.25 0.80
C TYR A 337 -1.75 19.66 0.29
N PRO A 338 -1.45 20.63 1.18
CA PRO A 338 -1.17 22.00 0.77
C PRO A 338 -0.03 22.10 -0.25
N GLU A 339 1.06 21.39 -0.01
CA GLU A 339 2.33 21.55 -0.71
C GLU A 339 2.46 20.69 -1.98
N VAL A 340 1.60 19.68 -2.18
CA VAL A 340 1.73 18.73 -3.28
C VAL A 340 0.44 18.52 -4.04
N ALA A 341 0.53 18.48 -5.36
CA ALA A 341 -0.54 18.01 -6.21
C ALA A 341 -0.06 17.01 -7.26
N ILE A 342 -0.98 16.15 -7.68
CA ILE A 342 -0.79 15.21 -8.78
C ILE A 342 -1.24 15.91 -10.07
N LEU A 343 -0.36 15.88 -11.08
CA LEU A 343 -0.67 16.27 -12.45
C LEU A 343 -0.90 15.03 -13.31
N ILE A 344 -2.07 14.95 -13.93
CA ILE A 344 -2.44 13.88 -14.86
C ILE A 344 -2.54 14.47 -16.28
N PRO A 345 -1.51 14.34 -17.11
CA PRO A 345 -1.44 15.04 -18.38
C PRO A 345 -2.26 14.41 -19.52
N ASP A 346 -2.81 13.22 -19.33
CA ASP A 346 -3.67 12.50 -20.30
C ASP A 346 -3.08 12.33 -21.71
N THR A 347 -1.77 12.24 -21.84
CA THR A 347 -1.09 12.10 -23.13
C THR A 347 -1.41 10.80 -23.86
N MET A 348 -1.69 9.75 -23.08
CA MET A 348 -1.98 8.39 -23.58
C MET A 348 -3.27 7.83 -22.99
N GLY A 349 -4.24 8.69 -22.70
CA GLY A 349 -5.52 8.28 -22.13
C GLY A 349 -5.38 7.52 -20.81
N ARG A 350 -4.37 7.85 -20.00
CA ARG A 350 -4.03 7.19 -18.72
C ARG A 350 -3.58 5.74 -18.87
N ALA A 351 -2.87 5.41 -19.95
CA ALA A 351 -2.34 4.07 -20.20
C ALA A 351 -1.36 3.59 -19.13
N CYS A 352 -1.35 2.28 -18.90
CA CYS A 352 -0.38 1.58 -18.08
C CYS A 352 0.23 0.40 -18.82
N GLY A 353 1.43 -0.02 -18.40
CA GLY A 353 2.11 -1.20 -18.96
C GLY A 353 1.61 -2.54 -18.42
N GLY A 354 0.76 -2.52 -17.39
CA GLY A 354 0.13 -3.67 -16.75
C GLY A 354 -0.93 -3.24 -15.75
N LEU A 355 -1.72 -4.17 -15.24
CA LEU A 355 -2.70 -3.93 -14.19
C LEU A 355 -2.06 -4.10 -12.81
N CYS A 356 -2.48 -3.28 -11.87
CA CYS A 356 -2.18 -3.42 -10.46
C CYS A 356 -3.46 -3.78 -9.71
N ALA A 357 -3.53 -4.94 -9.08
CA ALA A 357 -4.69 -5.33 -8.26
C ALA A 357 -4.97 -4.34 -7.12
N SER A 358 -3.96 -3.56 -6.76
CA SER A 358 -4.05 -2.47 -5.77
C SER A 358 -4.31 -1.09 -6.39
N CYS A 359 -4.66 -1.00 -7.68
CA CYS A 359 -4.82 0.28 -8.36
C CYS A 359 -6.00 1.06 -7.82
N GLN A 360 -5.79 2.33 -7.45
CA GLN A 360 -6.87 3.24 -7.04
C GLN A 360 -7.82 3.59 -8.19
N ARG A 361 -7.42 3.29 -9.43
CA ARG A 361 -8.17 3.54 -10.64
C ARG A 361 -8.73 2.27 -11.27
N MET A 362 -8.90 1.24 -10.48
CA MET A 362 -9.51 -0.03 -10.91
C MET A 362 -10.87 0.21 -11.57
N TYR A 363 -11.60 1.22 -11.14
CA TYR A 363 -12.90 1.60 -11.72
C TYR A 363 -12.85 1.96 -13.21
N ASP A 364 -11.85 2.72 -13.62
CA ASP A 364 -11.67 3.04 -15.04
C ASP A 364 -11.41 1.78 -15.88
N PHE A 365 -10.73 0.81 -15.28
CA PHE A 365 -10.51 -0.50 -15.88
C PHE A 365 -11.76 -1.37 -15.87
N GLN A 366 -12.56 -1.30 -14.82
CA GLN A 366 -13.80 -2.05 -14.67
C GLN A 366 -14.83 -1.74 -15.76
N ARG A 367 -14.86 -0.52 -16.24
CA ARG A 367 -15.74 -0.10 -17.35
C ARG A 367 -15.24 -0.55 -18.72
N GLY A 368 -14.23 -1.42 -18.81
CA GLY A 368 -13.64 -1.86 -20.08
C GLY A 368 -12.81 -0.78 -20.78
N ASN A 369 -12.57 0.34 -20.12
CA ASN A 369 -11.83 1.49 -20.67
C ASN A 369 -10.35 1.38 -20.35
N LEU A 370 -9.77 0.23 -20.64
CA LEU A 370 -8.42 -0.13 -20.23
C LEU A 370 -7.35 0.82 -20.67
N ASN A 371 -7.54 1.76 -21.48
CA ASN A 371 -6.42 2.61 -21.83
C ASN A 371 -6.79 3.91 -22.58
N PHE A 372 -7.93 4.02 -23.28
CA PHE A 372 -7.96 5.02 -24.35
C PHE A 372 -9.30 5.72 -24.60
N ASN A 373 -10.39 5.31 -23.99
CA ASN A 373 -11.73 5.78 -24.37
C ASN A 373 -12.62 6.21 -23.19
N LEU A 374 -12.05 6.95 -22.25
CA LEU A 374 -12.89 7.65 -21.29
C LEU A 374 -13.44 8.89 -21.99
N ASP A 375 -14.68 8.87 -22.44
CA ASP A 375 -15.32 10.01 -23.11
C ASP A 375 -15.28 11.28 -22.24
N LYS A 376 -15.37 11.12 -20.92
CA LYS A 376 -15.20 12.19 -19.94
C LYS A 376 -13.80 12.79 -19.90
N LEU A 377 -12.78 12.09 -20.40
CA LEU A 377 -11.39 12.57 -20.46
C LEU A 377 -11.03 13.17 -21.81
N LYS A 378 -11.91 13.10 -22.82
CA LYS A 378 -11.66 13.76 -24.10
C LYS A 378 -11.55 15.27 -23.87
N PRO A 379 -10.40 15.87 -24.17
CA PRO A 379 -10.24 17.29 -23.97
C PRO A 379 -11.18 18.07 -24.93
N LYS A 380 -11.82 19.09 -24.41
CA LYS A 380 -12.62 20.06 -25.23
C LYS A 380 -11.73 21.03 -25.99
N GLN A 381 -10.42 20.97 -25.74
CA GLN A 381 -9.39 21.87 -26.27
C GLN A 381 -8.18 21.07 -26.74
N THR A 382 -7.23 21.73 -27.40
CA THR A 382 -5.99 21.08 -27.78
C THR A 382 -5.20 20.63 -26.54
N TRP A 383 -4.40 19.57 -26.69
CA TRP A 383 -3.59 19.07 -25.57
C TRP A 383 -2.62 20.12 -25.03
N ASP A 384 -2.01 20.93 -25.89
CA ASP A 384 -1.09 22.00 -25.46
C ASP A 384 -1.80 23.10 -24.64
N GLN A 385 -3.01 23.47 -25.02
CA GLN A 385 -3.85 24.42 -24.26
C GLN A 385 -4.20 23.82 -22.88
N LYS A 386 -4.62 22.54 -22.85
CA LYS A 386 -4.94 21.85 -21.61
C LYS A 386 -3.74 21.77 -20.70
N LEU A 387 -2.56 21.39 -21.21
CA LEU A 387 -1.34 21.33 -20.42
C LEU A 387 -0.96 22.69 -19.84
N ALA A 388 -1.05 23.74 -20.63
CA ALA A 388 -0.77 25.10 -20.17
C ALA A 388 -1.73 25.55 -19.05
N GLU A 389 -3.02 25.23 -19.16
CA GLU A 389 -4.01 25.48 -18.12
C GLU A 389 -3.70 24.73 -16.82
N LEU A 390 -3.37 23.43 -16.93
CA LEU A 390 -3.03 22.60 -15.78
C LEU A 390 -1.78 23.11 -15.06
N LEU A 391 -0.75 23.49 -15.80
CA LEU A 391 0.48 24.07 -15.22
C LEU A 391 0.25 25.47 -14.65
N GLY A 392 -0.68 26.25 -15.24
CA GLY A 392 -1.11 27.53 -14.70
C GLY A 392 -1.67 27.44 -13.28
N TYR A 393 -2.34 26.34 -12.94
CA TYR A 393 -2.78 26.07 -11.58
C TYR A 393 -1.59 26.02 -10.60
N PHE A 394 -0.53 25.27 -10.94
CA PHE A 394 0.68 25.20 -10.11
C PHE A 394 1.41 26.54 -10.02
N GLU A 395 1.43 27.31 -11.11
CA GLU A 395 2.11 28.61 -11.18
C GLU A 395 1.44 29.63 -10.25
N GLN A 396 0.11 29.66 -10.24
CA GLN A 396 -0.68 30.64 -9.49
C GLN A 396 -0.85 30.28 -8.02
N ASP A 397 -0.78 29.00 -7.65
CA ASP A 397 -0.98 28.55 -6.28
C ASP A 397 0.18 28.94 -5.37
N SER A 398 -0.14 29.51 -4.19
CA SER A 398 0.86 30.02 -3.24
C SER A 398 1.60 28.94 -2.45
N GLN A 399 1.09 27.71 -2.39
CA GLN A 399 1.56 26.67 -1.46
C GLN A 399 2.24 25.49 -2.17
N LEU A 400 1.94 25.23 -3.45
CA LEU A 400 2.47 24.08 -4.17
C LEU A 400 3.96 24.22 -4.45
N ARG A 401 4.73 23.25 -3.92
CA ARG A 401 6.17 23.13 -4.12
C ARG A 401 6.61 21.75 -4.64
N ASP A 402 5.70 20.79 -4.72
CA ASP A 402 5.93 19.40 -5.12
C ASP A 402 4.90 19.00 -6.18
N ILE A 403 5.37 18.55 -7.33
CA ILE A 403 4.52 18.07 -8.43
C ILE A 403 4.78 16.57 -8.65
N LEU A 404 3.71 15.76 -8.57
CA LEU A 404 3.74 14.36 -8.94
C LEU A 404 3.01 14.14 -10.28
N ILE A 405 3.75 13.80 -11.30
CA ILE A 405 3.20 13.47 -12.63
C ILE A 405 2.91 11.97 -12.68
N THR A 406 1.65 11.63 -12.93
CA THR A 406 1.19 10.24 -13.00
C THR A 406 -0.16 10.15 -13.72
N GLY A 407 -0.96 9.16 -13.45
CA GLY A 407 -2.37 9.16 -13.86
C GLY A 407 -2.82 8.18 -14.93
N GLY A 408 -2.28 7.20 -15.14
CA GLY A 408 -1.86 5.91 -15.59
C GLY A 408 -0.39 5.78 -15.16
N ASP A 409 0.47 5.59 -16.10
CA ASP A 409 1.90 5.53 -15.86
C ASP A 409 2.57 6.71 -16.58
N ALA A 410 3.33 7.53 -15.84
CA ALA A 410 3.95 8.73 -16.38
C ALA A 410 4.87 8.45 -17.58
N LEU A 411 5.58 7.32 -17.55
CA LEU A 411 6.53 6.96 -18.59
C LEU A 411 5.92 6.20 -19.79
N MET A 412 4.60 5.97 -19.78
CA MET A 412 3.90 5.47 -20.97
C MET A 412 3.82 6.51 -22.08
N SER A 413 3.92 7.79 -21.76
CA SER A 413 4.01 8.87 -22.75
C SER A 413 5.20 8.66 -23.69
N SER A 414 5.09 9.11 -24.94
CA SER A 414 6.24 9.15 -25.86
C SER A 414 7.32 10.10 -25.31
N ASP A 415 8.57 9.88 -25.71
CA ASP A 415 9.70 10.73 -25.27
C ASP A 415 9.45 12.21 -25.63
N GLY A 416 8.90 12.48 -26.82
CA GLY A 416 8.55 13.82 -27.23
C GLY A 416 7.40 14.44 -26.42
N SER A 417 6.40 13.64 -26.01
CA SER A 417 5.32 14.14 -25.15
C SER A 417 5.82 14.38 -23.73
N LEU A 418 6.63 13.48 -23.19
CA LEU A 418 7.25 13.64 -21.86
C LEU A 418 8.17 14.85 -21.83
N ALA A 419 9.00 15.04 -22.85
CA ALA A 419 9.88 16.22 -22.96
C ALA A 419 9.05 17.53 -22.94
N ARG A 420 7.92 17.59 -23.65
CA ARG A 420 7.01 18.76 -23.61
C ARG A 420 6.39 18.98 -22.26
N ILE A 421 5.98 17.93 -21.55
CA ILE A 421 5.44 18.05 -20.18
C ILE A 421 6.51 18.62 -19.25
N LEU A 422 7.71 18.03 -19.26
CA LEU A 422 8.83 18.46 -18.42
C LEU A 422 9.29 19.89 -18.77
N ASP A 423 9.31 20.26 -20.05
CA ASP A 423 9.61 21.62 -20.46
C ASP A 423 8.53 22.62 -19.97
N GLY A 424 7.27 22.22 -20.00
CA GLY A 424 6.18 22.99 -19.41
C GLY A 424 6.35 23.19 -17.90
N VAL A 425 6.71 22.12 -17.16
CA VAL A 425 7.01 22.19 -15.72
C VAL A 425 8.21 23.13 -15.44
N TYR A 426 9.25 23.05 -16.26
CA TYR A 426 10.40 23.96 -16.14
C TYR A 426 9.96 25.44 -16.30
N ARG A 427 9.22 25.76 -17.35
CA ARG A 427 8.72 27.14 -17.60
C ARG A 427 7.83 27.62 -16.48
N MET A 428 6.90 26.80 -16.02
CA MET A 428 6.02 27.11 -14.89
C MET A 428 6.82 27.43 -13.63
N ALA A 429 7.82 26.59 -13.28
CA ALA A 429 8.66 26.80 -12.11
C ALA A 429 9.51 28.08 -12.23
N LEU A 430 10.05 28.36 -13.43
CA LEU A 430 10.79 29.58 -13.70
C LEU A 430 9.90 30.81 -13.54
N ASN A 431 8.71 30.84 -14.14
CA ASN A 431 7.75 31.92 -14.03
C ASN A 431 7.37 32.20 -12.57
N LYS A 432 7.16 31.14 -11.79
CA LYS A 432 6.82 31.25 -10.37
C LYS A 432 7.93 31.89 -9.57
N ARG A 433 9.18 31.51 -9.82
CA ARG A 433 10.37 32.10 -9.21
C ARG A 433 10.54 33.59 -9.61
N ASP A 434 10.47 33.89 -10.92
CA ASP A 434 10.65 35.26 -11.42
C ASP A 434 9.52 36.20 -10.90
N ALA A 435 8.32 35.66 -10.69
CA ALA A 435 7.24 36.40 -10.05
C ALA A 435 7.55 36.69 -8.57
N ASN A 436 8.22 35.76 -7.86
CA ASN A 436 8.59 35.94 -6.48
C ASN A 436 9.67 37.01 -6.27
N GLU A 437 10.52 37.27 -7.26
CA GLU A 437 11.48 38.39 -7.21
C GLU A 437 10.78 39.75 -7.06
N LYS A 438 9.57 39.85 -7.56
CA LYS A 438 8.76 41.08 -7.53
C LYS A 438 7.80 41.17 -6.34
N ARG A 439 7.62 40.07 -5.58
CA ARG A 439 6.71 40.00 -4.42
C ARG A 439 7.43 40.47 -3.16
N ALA A 440 6.69 41.15 -2.28
CA ALA A 440 7.20 41.52 -0.96
C ALA A 440 7.45 40.29 -0.08
N PRO A 441 8.34 40.36 0.92
CA PRO A 441 8.41 39.34 1.96
C PRO A 441 7.04 39.12 2.59
N GLY A 442 6.62 37.85 2.75
CA GLY A 442 5.29 37.46 3.23
C GLY A 442 4.23 37.30 2.13
N GLU A 443 4.48 37.79 0.91
CA GLU A 443 3.60 37.59 -0.26
C GLU A 443 4.18 36.59 -1.26
N LYS A 444 5.35 36.02 -0.96
CA LYS A 444 6.01 35.05 -1.84
C LYS A 444 5.28 33.72 -1.86
N HIS A 445 5.15 33.16 -3.04
CA HIS A 445 4.61 31.81 -3.22
C HIS A 445 5.71 30.76 -3.00
N ALA A 446 5.33 29.58 -2.54
CA ALA A 446 6.22 28.43 -2.53
C ALA A 446 6.74 28.11 -3.93
N GLU A 447 8.06 27.95 -4.07
CA GLU A 447 8.69 27.57 -5.32
C GLU A 447 8.73 26.06 -5.49
N ILE A 448 8.75 25.57 -6.72
CA ILE A 448 8.84 24.13 -6.98
C ILE A 448 10.24 23.64 -6.63
N VAL A 449 10.32 22.75 -5.66
CA VAL A 449 11.58 22.15 -5.20
C VAL A 449 11.69 20.66 -5.54
N ARG A 450 10.55 20.02 -5.86
CA ARG A 450 10.48 18.58 -6.11
C ARG A 450 9.62 18.26 -7.34
N VAL A 451 10.15 17.41 -8.21
CA VAL A 451 9.41 16.81 -9.33
C VAL A 451 9.46 15.30 -9.22
N ARG A 452 8.30 14.66 -9.30
CA ARG A 452 8.17 13.21 -9.19
C ARG A 452 7.44 12.63 -10.39
N LEU A 453 7.87 11.47 -10.85
CA LEU A 453 7.21 10.67 -11.88
C LEU A 453 6.74 9.34 -11.27
N GLY A 454 5.44 9.08 -11.30
CA GLY A 454 4.86 7.83 -10.84
C GLY A 454 4.81 6.80 -11.96
N THR A 455 5.58 5.71 -11.84
CA THR A 455 5.69 4.68 -12.88
C THR A 455 5.94 3.30 -12.30
N ARG A 456 5.35 2.27 -12.90
CA ARG A 456 5.68 0.87 -12.65
C ARG A 456 6.40 0.21 -13.85
N LEU A 457 6.79 0.98 -14.86
CA LEU A 457 7.44 0.42 -16.06
C LEU A 457 8.80 -0.24 -15.78
N PRO A 458 9.64 0.19 -14.81
CA PRO A 458 10.82 -0.58 -14.45
C PRO A 458 10.50 -2.04 -14.06
N VAL A 459 9.28 -2.30 -13.56
CA VAL A 459 8.78 -3.62 -13.17
C VAL A 459 8.08 -4.33 -14.33
N TYR A 460 7.10 -3.67 -14.95
CA TYR A 460 6.24 -4.29 -15.95
C TYR A 460 6.83 -4.32 -17.35
N LEU A 461 7.63 -3.32 -17.70
CA LEU A 461 8.11 -3.11 -19.08
C LEU A 461 9.45 -2.34 -19.06
N PRO A 462 10.52 -2.91 -18.47
CA PRO A 462 11.81 -2.24 -18.36
C PRO A 462 12.40 -1.83 -19.71
N GLN A 463 12.00 -2.46 -20.80
CA GLN A 463 12.36 -2.12 -22.18
C GLN A 463 11.92 -0.70 -22.59
N ARG A 464 11.00 -0.10 -21.84
CA ARG A 464 10.62 1.31 -22.04
C ARG A 464 11.69 2.29 -21.55
N ILE A 465 12.52 1.89 -20.62
CA ILE A 465 13.57 2.75 -20.05
C ILE A 465 14.82 2.70 -20.96
N THR A 466 14.71 3.42 -22.05
CA THR A 466 15.77 3.48 -23.08
C THR A 466 16.79 4.55 -22.78
N PRO A 467 17.98 4.54 -23.45
CA PRO A 467 18.94 5.65 -23.35
C PRO A 467 18.37 7.01 -23.75
N GLU A 468 17.48 7.03 -24.77
CA GLU A 468 16.83 8.26 -25.25
C GLU A 468 15.92 8.84 -24.18
N LEU A 469 15.13 8.00 -23.50
CA LEU A 469 14.32 8.42 -22.35
C LEU A 469 15.19 8.97 -21.23
N ALA A 470 16.27 8.27 -20.88
CA ALA A 470 17.21 8.72 -19.86
C ALA A 470 17.84 10.09 -20.22
N GLN A 471 18.12 10.32 -21.50
CA GLN A 471 18.60 11.62 -21.98
C GLN A 471 17.56 12.72 -21.75
N VAL A 472 16.29 12.50 -22.07
CA VAL A 472 15.19 13.46 -21.80
C VAL A 472 15.12 13.82 -20.32
N LEU A 473 15.20 12.82 -19.44
CA LEU A 473 15.17 13.00 -18.00
C LEU A 473 16.39 13.76 -17.47
N GLY A 474 17.59 13.42 -17.96
CA GLY A 474 18.84 14.05 -17.57
C GLY A 474 18.92 15.51 -18.04
N ASP A 475 18.46 15.80 -19.25
CA ASP A 475 18.41 17.17 -19.78
C ASP A 475 17.46 18.06 -18.98
N PHE A 476 16.30 17.51 -18.60
CA PHE A 476 15.39 18.22 -17.70
C PHE A 476 16.02 18.48 -16.32
N LYS A 477 16.60 17.45 -15.69
CA LYS A 477 17.24 17.59 -14.37
C LYS A 477 18.27 18.71 -14.41
N ARG A 478 19.15 18.71 -15.39
CA ARG A 478 20.25 19.69 -15.50
C ARG A 478 19.72 21.12 -15.51
N LYS A 479 18.81 21.45 -16.43
CA LYS A 479 18.24 22.79 -16.53
C LYS A 479 17.35 23.18 -15.35
N ALA A 480 16.60 22.22 -14.78
CA ALA A 480 15.71 22.48 -13.68
C ALA A 480 16.44 22.69 -12.34
N SER A 481 17.61 22.06 -12.17
CA SER A 481 18.47 22.30 -11.01
C SER A 481 18.99 23.75 -10.95
N GLU A 482 19.24 24.38 -12.10
CA GLU A 482 19.70 25.77 -12.18
C GLU A 482 18.67 26.79 -11.66
N ILE A 483 17.39 26.40 -11.65
CA ILE A 483 16.31 27.24 -11.15
C ILE A 483 15.79 26.86 -9.76
N GLY A 484 16.52 26.02 -9.03
CA GLY A 484 16.24 25.69 -7.61
C GLY A 484 15.45 24.42 -7.39
N ILE A 485 15.10 23.64 -8.41
CA ILE A 485 14.51 22.31 -8.23
C ILE A 485 15.62 21.37 -7.76
N ARG A 486 15.46 20.76 -6.59
CA ARG A 486 16.52 19.98 -5.91
C ARG A 486 16.26 18.48 -5.94
N GLN A 487 15.01 18.04 -6.04
CA GLN A 487 14.63 16.63 -5.92
C GLN A 487 13.92 16.15 -7.19
N PHE A 488 14.51 15.12 -7.79
CA PHE A 488 14.01 14.45 -8.99
C PHE A 488 13.79 12.98 -8.65
N ILE A 489 12.53 12.55 -8.57
CA ILE A 489 12.18 11.25 -7.98
C ILE A 489 11.33 10.44 -8.95
N ILE A 490 11.73 9.19 -9.16
CA ILE A 490 10.90 8.16 -9.78
C ILE A 490 10.25 7.37 -8.65
N GLN A 491 8.93 7.45 -8.52
CA GLN A 491 8.16 6.62 -7.60
C GLN A 491 7.71 5.36 -8.32
N THR A 492 8.30 4.22 -7.94
CA THR A 492 7.96 2.92 -8.51
C THR A 492 7.28 2.00 -7.50
N HIS A 493 6.90 0.82 -7.97
CA HIS A 493 6.20 -0.17 -7.18
C HIS A 493 6.68 -1.57 -7.56
N PHE A 494 7.69 -2.06 -6.84
CA PHE A 494 8.07 -3.47 -6.80
C PHE A 494 7.33 -4.13 -5.64
N GLU A 495 6.73 -5.27 -5.90
CA GLU A 495 5.96 -6.04 -4.93
C GLU A 495 6.69 -7.30 -4.45
N SER A 496 7.61 -7.81 -5.26
CA SER A 496 8.35 -9.04 -4.99
C SER A 496 9.84 -8.90 -5.31
N PRO A 497 10.74 -9.56 -4.55
CA PRO A 497 12.15 -9.64 -4.91
C PRO A 497 12.38 -10.22 -6.31
N MET A 498 11.49 -11.10 -6.77
CA MET A 498 11.57 -11.70 -8.10
C MET A 498 11.35 -10.71 -9.25
N GLU A 499 10.70 -9.58 -9.00
CA GLU A 499 10.53 -8.52 -9.99
C GLU A 499 11.84 -7.75 -10.26
N VAL A 500 12.83 -7.88 -9.38
CA VAL A 500 14.17 -7.29 -9.57
C VAL A 500 14.98 -8.17 -10.51
N THR A 501 14.70 -8.06 -11.79
CA THR A 501 15.34 -8.79 -12.87
C THR A 501 16.59 -8.07 -13.38
N PRO A 502 17.46 -8.72 -14.19
CA PRO A 502 18.55 -8.02 -14.86
C PRO A 502 18.07 -6.81 -15.68
N GLU A 503 16.96 -6.94 -16.40
CA GLU A 503 16.40 -5.86 -17.21
C GLU A 503 15.87 -4.71 -16.33
N ALA A 504 15.22 -5.04 -15.21
CA ALA A 504 14.75 -4.06 -14.23
C ALA A 504 15.92 -3.32 -13.57
N ARG A 505 16.96 -4.05 -13.15
CA ARG A 505 18.20 -3.47 -12.63
C ARG A 505 18.84 -2.48 -13.61
N ASP A 506 18.95 -2.87 -14.88
CA ASP A 506 19.55 -2.03 -15.91
C ASP A 506 18.69 -0.78 -16.20
N ALA A 507 17.35 -0.92 -16.13
CA ALA A 507 16.42 0.21 -16.21
C ALA A 507 16.62 1.20 -15.05
N VAL A 508 16.69 0.70 -13.82
CA VAL A 508 16.95 1.53 -12.62
C VAL A 508 18.30 2.23 -12.72
N LYS A 509 19.35 1.51 -13.14
CA LYS A 509 20.66 2.10 -13.35
C LYS A 509 20.63 3.27 -14.33
N ARG A 510 19.86 3.16 -15.42
CA ARG A 510 19.71 4.27 -16.39
C ARG A 510 18.98 5.47 -15.78
N LEU A 511 17.95 5.24 -14.96
CA LEU A 511 17.23 6.30 -14.27
C LEU A 511 18.11 7.03 -13.25
N ASN A 512 18.86 6.27 -12.44
CA ASN A 512 19.81 6.84 -11.48
C ASN A 512 20.93 7.61 -12.20
N ALA A 513 21.47 7.07 -13.29
CA ALA A 513 22.49 7.76 -14.10
C ALA A 513 21.99 9.05 -14.76
N ALA A 514 20.67 9.15 -15.01
CA ALA A 514 20.04 10.41 -15.43
C ALA A 514 19.85 11.41 -14.26
N GLY A 515 20.27 11.04 -13.05
CA GLY A 515 20.18 11.83 -11.84
C GLY A 515 18.81 11.82 -11.15
N TRP A 516 17.98 10.82 -11.42
CA TRP A 516 16.70 10.64 -10.78
C TRP A 516 16.77 9.54 -9.72
N THR A 517 16.45 9.90 -8.49
CA THR A 517 16.36 8.93 -7.39
C THR A 517 15.15 8.04 -7.55
N VAL A 518 15.36 6.73 -7.54
CA VAL A 518 14.28 5.77 -7.61
C VAL A 518 13.86 5.36 -6.20
N THR A 519 12.56 5.47 -5.91
CA THR A 519 11.97 5.09 -4.61
C THR A 519 10.88 4.04 -4.81
N ASN A 520 10.74 3.11 -3.87
CA ASN A 520 9.72 2.07 -3.93
C ASN A 520 8.57 2.31 -2.95
N GLN A 521 7.35 2.17 -3.46
CA GLN A 521 6.13 2.08 -2.66
C GLN A 521 5.65 0.63 -2.64
N HIS A 522 5.73 -0.01 -1.50
CA HIS A 522 5.33 -1.40 -1.32
C HIS A 522 3.87 -1.49 -0.86
N VAL A 523 3.09 -2.40 -1.42
CA VAL A 523 1.72 -2.69 -0.97
C VAL A 523 1.73 -3.99 -0.17
N PHE A 524 1.26 -3.94 1.06
CA PHE A 524 1.36 -5.06 1.98
C PHE A 524 0.18 -6.03 1.79
N SER A 525 0.17 -6.69 0.63
CA SER A 525 -0.76 -7.77 0.33
C SER A 525 -0.48 -9.01 1.21
N ILE A 526 -1.42 -9.96 1.28
CA ILE A 526 -1.23 -11.20 2.04
C ILE A 526 0.04 -11.91 1.57
N ALA A 527 0.24 -12.04 0.26
CA ALA A 527 1.41 -12.72 -0.29
C ALA A 527 2.72 -11.96 -0.01
N ALA A 528 2.70 -10.62 -0.07
CA ALA A 528 3.87 -9.79 0.20
C ALA A 528 4.18 -9.66 1.70
N SER A 529 3.20 -9.94 2.57
CA SER A 529 3.34 -9.88 4.02
C SER A 529 3.93 -11.13 4.66
N ARG A 530 4.28 -12.14 3.87
CA ARG A 530 4.92 -13.36 4.37
C ARG A 530 6.28 -13.07 4.97
N ARG A 531 6.68 -13.89 5.98
CA ARG A 531 7.93 -13.71 6.72
C ARG A 531 9.15 -13.61 5.81
N GLY A 532 9.94 -12.57 6.01
CA GLY A 532 11.18 -12.30 5.28
C GLY A 532 10.97 -11.79 3.84
N HIS A 533 9.75 -11.83 3.28
CA HIS A 533 9.51 -11.42 1.89
C HIS A 533 9.75 -9.92 1.67
N ALA A 534 9.14 -9.08 2.52
CA ALA A 534 9.30 -7.64 2.43
C ALA A 534 10.75 -7.21 2.75
N SER A 535 11.37 -7.82 3.77
CA SER A 535 12.77 -7.57 4.13
C SER A 535 13.73 -7.96 3.01
N LYS A 536 13.49 -9.11 2.35
CA LYS A 536 14.25 -9.50 1.15
C LYS A 536 14.07 -8.52 0.01
N LEU A 537 12.84 -8.07 -0.24
CA LEU A 537 12.58 -7.04 -1.26
C LEU A 537 13.37 -5.78 -0.99
N ARG A 538 13.34 -5.26 0.24
CA ARG A 538 14.09 -4.05 0.64
C ARG A 538 15.59 -4.20 0.40
N LYS A 539 16.16 -5.36 0.78
CA LYS A 539 17.57 -5.68 0.54
C LYS A 539 17.91 -5.62 -0.94
N VAL A 540 17.18 -6.36 -1.76
CA VAL A 540 17.47 -6.45 -3.21
C VAL A 540 17.24 -5.12 -3.92
N LEU A 541 16.27 -4.32 -3.48
CA LEU A 541 16.07 -2.97 -4.00
C LEU A 541 17.25 -2.05 -3.68
N ASN A 542 17.78 -2.10 -2.46
CA ASN A 542 18.97 -1.35 -2.08
C ASN A 542 20.19 -1.75 -2.92
N GLU A 543 20.37 -3.03 -3.22
CA GLU A 543 21.48 -3.54 -4.05
C GLU A 543 21.46 -2.97 -5.47
N ILE A 544 20.32 -2.53 -5.97
CA ILE A 544 20.18 -1.91 -7.31
C ILE A 544 19.99 -0.39 -7.26
N GLY A 545 20.15 0.24 -6.09
CA GLY A 545 20.06 1.70 -5.95
C GLY A 545 18.64 2.25 -5.87
N ILE A 546 17.71 1.50 -5.29
CA ILE A 546 16.36 1.96 -4.97
C ILE A 546 16.24 2.17 -3.47
N LEU A 547 15.70 3.32 -3.07
CA LEU A 547 15.37 3.63 -1.68
C LEU A 547 13.95 3.12 -1.35
N ASN A 548 13.84 2.45 -0.21
CA ASN A 548 12.54 2.06 0.32
C ASN A 548 11.82 3.30 0.86
N TYR A 549 10.56 3.49 0.45
CA TYR A 549 9.81 4.70 0.79
C TYR A 549 8.62 4.37 1.68
N TYR A 550 7.49 3.92 1.11
CA TYR A 550 6.31 3.57 1.89
C TYR A 550 5.99 2.09 1.82
N THR A 551 5.45 1.57 2.95
CA THR A 551 4.69 0.33 2.97
C THR A 551 3.22 0.66 3.25
N PHE A 552 2.34 0.37 2.28
CA PHE A 552 0.90 0.56 2.42
C PHE A 552 0.27 -0.69 3.02
N SER A 553 -0.31 -0.59 4.22
CA SER A 553 -0.94 -1.71 4.91
C SER A 553 -2.42 -1.89 4.58
N VAL A 554 -3.14 -0.80 4.34
CA VAL A 554 -4.56 -0.83 3.98
C VAL A 554 -4.84 0.15 2.85
N LYS A 555 -5.65 -0.31 1.92
CA LYS A 555 -6.38 0.52 0.97
C LYS A 555 -7.85 0.42 1.29
N GLY A 556 -8.52 1.51 1.44
CA GLY A 556 -9.92 1.53 1.74
C GLY A 556 -10.86 1.19 0.57
N TYR A 557 -10.45 0.31 -0.36
CA TYR A 557 -11.27 -0.11 -1.49
C TYR A 557 -11.79 -1.52 -1.28
N MET A 558 -13.10 -1.69 -1.39
CA MET A 558 -13.80 -2.94 -1.09
C MET A 558 -13.21 -4.12 -1.85
N GLU A 559 -12.92 -3.97 -3.14
CA GLU A 559 -12.43 -5.04 -4.00
C GLU A 559 -11.07 -5.59 -3.59
N ASN A 560 -10.27 -4.76 -2.96
CA ASN A 560 -8.93 -5.13 -2.55
C ASN A 560 -8.84 -5.42 -1.06
N TYR A 561 -9.90 -5.15 -0.32
CA TYR A 561 -9.92 -5.12 1.12
C TYR A 561 -9.46 -6.46 1.75
N PHE A 562 -9.91 -7.58 1.19
CA PHE A 562 -9.53 -8.90 1.68
C PHE A 562 -8.13 -9.36 1.24
N ASN A 563 -7.54 -8.68 0.26
CA ASN A 563 -6.24 -9.05 -0.29
C ASN A 563 -5.07 -8.44 0.50
N PHE A 564 -5.33 -7.53 1.45
CA PHE A 564 -4.31 -6.89 2.27
C PHE A 564 -4.08 -7.62 3.59
N ALA A 565 -2.86 -7.51 4.11
CA ALA A 565 -2.53 -7.86 5.47
C ALA A 565 -3.28 -6.97 6.47
N THR A 566 -3.50 -7.46 7.68
CA THR A 566 -4.02 -6.66 8.79
C THR A 566 -3.03 -5.57 9.20
N ASN A 567 -3.50 -4.51 9.84
CA ASN A 567 -2.63 -3.45 10.34
C ASN A 567 -1.65 -3.96 11.41
N GLU A 568 -2.06 -4.91 12.22
CA GLU A 568 -1.21 -5.56 13.21
C GLU A 568 -0.01 -6.27 12.57
N ARG A 569 -0.18 -6.87 11.37
CA ARG A 569 0.93 -7.46 10.64
C ARG A 569 1.92 -6.41 10.14
N ALA A 570 1.41 -5.25 9.72
CA ALA A 570 2.28 -4.14 9.33
C ALA A 570 3.07 -3.59 10.52
N VAL A 571 2.45 -3.48 11.70
CA VAL A 571 3.14 -3.11 12.93
C VAL A 571 4.19 -4.14 13.33
N GLN A 572 3.84 -5.43 13.25
CA GLN A 572 4.77 -6.53 13.50
C GLN A 572 6.01 -6.44 12.60
N GLU A 573 5.83 -6.25 11.30
CA GLU A 573 6.91 -6.11 10.32
C GLU A 573 7.79 -4.88 10.62
N GLN A 574 7.18 -3.75 10.94
CA GLN A 574 7.92 -2.54 11.29
C GLN A 574 8.80 -2.73 12.52
N MET A 575 8.30 -3.44 13.52
CA MET A 575 9.09 -3.74 14.72
C MET A 575 10.22 -4.72 14.44
N GLU A 576 10.03 -5.66 13.52
CA GLU A 576 11.08 -6.59 13.08
C GLU A 576 12.19 -5.88 12.30
N GLU A 577 11.85 -4.90 11.46
CA GLU A 577 12.84 -4.07 10.81
C GLU A 577 13.76 -3.35 11.83
N LYS A 578 13.21 -2.92 12.96
CA LYS A 578 14.00 -2.28 14.02
C LYS A 578 14.88 -3.26 14.79
N VAL A 579 14.46 -4.51 14.94
CA VAL A 579 15.29 -5.58 15.53
C VAL A 579 16.50 -5.88 14.66
N ILE A 580 16.33 -5.84 13.32
CA ILE A 580 17.43 -6.05 12.38
C ILE A 580 18.47 -4.94 12.50
N GLY A 581 18.05 -3.73 12.79
CA GLY A 581 18.93 -2.60 13.07
C GLY A 581 18.29 -1.27 12.71
N THR A 582 18.18 -0.42 13.70
CA THR A 582 17.91 1.00 13.51
C THR A 582 19.21 1.65 13.05
N ILE A 583 19.11 2.56 12.09
CA ILE A 583 20.28 3.31 11.66
C ILE A 583 20.63 4.37 12.71
N ASP A 584 21.91 4.47 13.03
CA ASP A 584 22.39 5.45 14.01
C ASP A 584 22.31 6.88 13.44
N GLU A 585 22.10 7.86 14.31
CA GLU A 585 21.94 9.26 13.95
C GLU A 585 23.15 9.83 13.20
N GLU A 586 24.34 9.29 13.44
CA GLU A 586 25.57 9.68 12.73
C GLU A 586 25.48 9.53 11.20
N TYR A 587 24.57 8.67 10.69
CA TYR A 587 24.38 8.44 9.27
C TYR A 587 23.26 9.28 8.64
N TYR A 588 22.48 10.02 9.43
CA TYR A 588 21.31 10.74 8.92
C TYR A 588 21.66 11.79 7.87
N ASP A 589 22.73 12.55 8.07
CA ASP A 589 23.16 13.58 7.12
C ASP A 589 23.62 12.97 5.79
N GLU A 590 24.33 11.84 5.85
CA GLU A 590 24.72 11.10 4.64
C GLU A 590 23.50 10.61 3.86
N ILE A 591 22.50 10.07 4.54
CA ILE A 591 21.27 9.59 3.90
C ILE A 591 20.50 10.74 3.26
N ARG A 592 20.45 11.90 3.90
CA ARG A 592 19.80 13.11 3.35
C ARG A 592 20.40 13.56 2.03
N GLU A 593 21.70 13.29 1.82
CA GLU A 593 22.41 13.63 0.58
C GLU A 593 22.20 12.61 -0.55
N PHE A 594 21.70 11.42 -0.28
CA PHE A 594 21.49 10.37 -1.29
C PHE A 594 20.66 10.84 -2.49
N PRO A 595 19.55 11.56 -2.33
CA PRO A 595 18.76 12.06 -3.47
C PRO A 595 19.50 13.08 -4.36
N SER A 596 20.49 13.77 -3.82
CA SER A 596 21.32 14.72 -4.56
C SER A 596 22.35 14.05 -5.45
N ASN A 597 22.72 12.80 -5.15
CA ASN A 597 23.75 12.00 -5.81
C ASN A 597 23.17 10.68 -6.34
N ALA A 598 22.08 10.75 -7.09
CA ALA A 598 21.35 9.56 -7.54
C ALA A 598 22.20 8.59 -8.36
N GLU A 599 23.16 9.09 -9.13
CA GLU A 599 24.10 8.28 -9.93
C GLU A 599 25.03 7.40 -9.09
N MET A 600 25.25 7.76 -7.82
CA MET A 600 26.12 7.03 -6.88
C MET A 600 25.34 6.23 -5.84
N LEU A 601 24.01 6.09 -6.00
CA LEU A 601 23.16 5.47 -4.97
C LEU A 601 23.58 4.04 -4.63
N VAL A 602 23.95 3.22 -5.60
CA VAL A 602 24.37 1.83 -5.35
C VAL A 602 25.60 1.81 -4.46
N GLU A 603 26.61 2.61 -4.81
CA GLU A 603 27.86 2.71 -4.08
C GLU A 603 27.67 3.30 -2.68
N ASN A 604 26.88 4.37 -2.57
CA ASN A 604 26.59 5.05 -1.32
C ASN A 604 25.83 4.14 -0.35
N ILE A 605 24.75 3.50 -0.81
CA ILE A 605 23.99 2.55 0.00
C ILE A 605 24.87 1.37 0.41
N THR A 606 25.63 0.79 -0.51
CA THR A 606 26.51 -0.36 -0.22
C THR A 606 27.57 0.01 0.82
N SER A 607 28.18 1.17 0.69
CA SER A 607 29.18 1.68 1.64
C SER A 607 28.57 1.90 3.03
N LEU A 608 27.40 2.53 3.10
CA LEU A 608 26.68 2.78 4.34
C LEU A 608 26.30 1.47 5.03
N LEU A 609 25.68 0.53 4.33
CA LEU A 609 25.27 -0.77 4.88
C LEU A 609 26.47 -1.58 5.40
N LYS A 610 27.64 -1.48 4.72
CA LYS A 610 28.86 -2.13 5.18
C LYS A 610 29.39 -1.52 6.48
N ARG A 611 29.34 -0.21 6.64
CA ARG A 611 29.82 0.49 7.85
C ARG A 611 28.85 0.30 9.02
N SER A 612 27.56 0.46 8.78
CA SER A 612 26.51 0.30 9.78
C SER A 612 26.21 -1.16 10.13
N LYS A 613 26.71 -2.11 9.33
CA LYS A 613 26.43 -3.57 9.45
C LYS A 613 24.93 -3.90 9.33
N LEU A 614 24.15 -3.04 8.69
CA LEU A 614 22.74 -3.29 8.44
C LEU A 614 22.56 -4.15 7.18
N PRO A 615 21.58 -5.07 7.13
CA PRO A 615 21.31 -5.89 5.97
C PRO A 615 20.63 -5.11 4.83
N PHE A 616 19.91 -4.04 5.16
CA PHE A 616 19.22 -3.14 4.23
C PHE A 616 18.83 -1.82 4.94
N LEU A 617 18.47 -0.82 4.19
CA LEU A 617 17.77 0.37 4.69
C LEU A 617 16.28 0.06 4.77
N GLY A 618 15.66 0.31 5.91
CA GLY A 618 14.23 0.13 6.12
C GLY A 618 13.39 1.08 5.26
N SER A 619 12.06 0.93 5.34
CA SER A 619 11.13 1.89 4.74
C SER A 619 11.07 3.18 5.57
N ASP A 620 10.76 4.30 4.91
CA ASP A 620 10.54 5.56 5.61
C ASP A 620 9.42 5.40 6.65
N ARG A 621 8.31 4.79 6.25
CA ARG A 621 7.18 4.54 7.16
C ARG A 621 6.17 3.51 6.63
N ASN A 622 5.42 2.92 7.55
CA ASN A 622 4.18 2.25 7.21
C ASN A 622 3.04 3.27 7.15
N VAL A 623 2.21 3.17 6.14
CA VAL A 623 1.17 4.15 5.85
C VAL A 623 -0.15 3.46 5.62
N LEU A 624 -1.19 3.96 6.31
CA LEU A 624 -2.57 3.64 5.97
C LEU A 624 -3.05 4.65 4.91
N ASN A 625 -3.24 4.17 3.70
CA ASN A 625 -3.79 5.00 2.64
C ASN A 625 -5.31 4.88 2.61
N LEU A 626 -5.98 5.72 3.37
CA LEU A 626 -7.43 5.74 3.48
C LEU A 626 -8.06 6.71 2.49
N PRO A 627 -9.11 6.29 1.78
CA PRO A 627 -9.97 7.21 1.05
C PRO A 627 -10.55 8.28 1.99
N GLY A 628 -10.62 9.49 1.51
CA GLY A 628 -11.13 10.61 2.29
C GLY A 628 -10.19 11.19 3.34
N VAL A 629 -9.24 10.41 3.84
CA VAL A 629 -8.42 10.78 5.00
C VAL A 629 -6.96 11.01 4.66
N GLY A 630 -6.44 10.34 3.63
CA GLY A 630 -5.03 10.37 3.28
C GLY A 630 -4.20 9.41 4.11
N LYS A 631 -3.00 9.82 4.47
CA LYS A 631 -2.06 9.01 5.22
C LYS A 631 -2.25 9.23 6.71
N SER A 632 -2.37 8.15 7.47
CA SER A 632 -2.22 8.17 8.91
C SER A 632 -1.16 7.17 9.32
N LEU A 633 -0.34 7.54 10.27
CA LEU A 633 0.78 6.75 10.75
C LEU A 633 0.48 6.10 12.10
N THR A 634 -0.53 6.63 12.80
CA THR A 634 -0.80 6.26 14.18
C THR A 634 -2.23 5.79 14.35
N PHE A 635 -2.39 4.72 15.08
CA PHE A 635 -3.71 4.20 15.44
C PHE A 635 -3.69 3.52 16.80
N ARG A 636 -4.87 3.38 17.40
CA ARG A 636 -5.10 2.51 18.55
C ARG A 636 -6.29 1.60 18.32
N THR A 637 -6.25 0.42 18.92
CA THR A 637 -7.37 -0.50 18.91
C THR A 637 -8.34 -0.14 20.02
N ILE A 638 -9.55 0.29 19.64
CA ILE A 638 -10.56 0.81 20.59
C ILE A 638 -11.75 -0.11 20.75
N GLY A 639 -11.81 -1.18 19.99
CA GLY A 639 -12.91 -2.14 20.04
C GLY A 639 -12.60 -3.39 19.25
N ILE A 640 -13.50 -4.35 19.38
CA ILE A 640 -13.49 -5.61 18.63
C ILE A 640 -14.92 -6.06 18.35
N THR A 641 -15.16 -6.54 17.15
CA THR A 641 -16.47 -7.09 16.78
C THR A 641 -16.66 -8.51 17.31
N ARG A 642 -17.90 -8.99 17.35
CA ARG A 642 -18.22 -10.40 17.69
C ARG A 642 -17.54 -11.43 16.75
N TYR A 643 -17.02 -10.98 15.60
CA TYR A 643 -16.30 -11.79 14.63
C TYR A 643 -14.78 -11.76 14.85
N GLY A 644 -14.28 -11.06 15.86
CA GLY A 644 -12.85 -10.93 16.15
C GLY A 644 -12.13 -9.91 15.26
N ARG A 645 -12.86 -9.06 14.54
CA ARG A 645 -12.27 -7.98 13.75
C ARG A 645 -12.02 -6.78 14.65
N ARG A 646 -10.80 -6.31 14.72
CA ARG A 646 -10.40 -5.16 15.53
C ARG A 646 -10.95 -3.87 14.94
N ILE A 647 -11.27 -2.91 15.80
CA ILE A 647 -11.73 -1.58 15.44
C ILE A 647 -10.60 -0.62 15.78
N LEU A 648 -10.11 0.07 14.77
CA LEU A 648 -8.94 0.94 14.85
C LEU A 648 -9.36 2.40 14.77
N GLU A 649 -8.79 3.23 15.63
CA GLU A 649 -8.96 4.67 15.63
C GLU A 649 -7.64 5.30 15.20
N PHE A 650 -7.66 6.05 14.11
CA PHE A 650 -6.52 6.78 13.57
C PHE A 650 -6.66 8.27 13.85
N GLU A 651 -5.55 8.94 14.08
CA GLU A 651 -5.52 10.40 14.12
C GLU A 651 -5.52 10.97 12.70
N LEU A 652 -6.07 12.17 12.60
CA LEU A 652 -6.10 12.95 11.37
C LEU A 652 -4.74 13.62 11.15
N ASP A 653 -4.41 13.80 9.88
CA ASP A 653 -3.28 14.62 9.47
C ASP A 653 -3.64 16.11 9.64
N HIS A 654 -3.16 16.73 10.68
CA HIS A 654 -3.46 18.12 11.03
C HIS A 654 -2.94 19.15 10.01
N THR A 655 -2.04 18.75 9.11
CA THR A 655 -1.57 19.64 8.01
C THR A 655 -2.61 19.81 6.91
N ARG A 656 -3.76 19.15 7.02
CA ARG A 656 -4.82 19.14 6.00
C ARG A 656 -6.02 20.02 6.36
N ASN A 657 -5.78 21.17 6.95
CA ASN A 657 -6.81 22.14 7.38
C ASN A 657 -7.76 22.56 6.26
N HIS A 658 -7.30 22.47 5.00
CA HIS A 658 -8.06 22.78 3.81
C HIS A 658 -9.18 21.80 3.49
N SER A 659 -9.21 20.63 4.12
CA SER A 659 -10.22 19.61 3.83
C SER A 659 -11.45 19.78 4.73
N PRO A 660 -12.60 20.24 4.21
CA PRO A 660 -13.83 20.39 4.99
C PRO A 660 -14.35 19.04 5.53
N VAL A 661 -13.89 17.93 4.95
CA VAL A 661 -14.17 16.57 5.45
C VAL A 661 -13.41 16.34 6.73
N LEU A 662 -12.10 16.65 6.73
CA LEU A 662 -11.25 16.47 7.90
C LEU A 662 -11.59 17.44 9.01
N GLU A 663 -11.97 18.68 8.70
CA GLU A 663 -12.41 19.68 9.67
C GLU A 663 -13.64 19.20 10.47
N LYS A 664 -14.49 18.38 9.85
CA LYS A 664 -15.69 17.82 10.50
C LYS A 664 -15.46 16.46 11.16
N MET A 665 -14.32 15.83 10.92
CA MET A 665 -13.96 14.53 11.45
C MET A 665 -12.98 14.72 12.61
N ASP A 666 -13.38 14.29 13.79
CA ASP A 666 -12.47 14.30 14.95
C ASP A 666 -11.43 13.18 14.83
N LYS A 667 -11.84 12.00 14.36
CA LYS A 667 -11.00 10.81 14.24
C LYS A 667 -11.50 9.88 13.13
N VAL A 668 -10.60 9.04 12.64
CA VAL A 668 -10.91 8.04 11.62
C VAL A 668 -11.06 6.68 12.23
N ILE A 669 -12.22 6.07 12.06
CA ILE A 669 -12.52 4.71 12.52
C ILE A 669 -12.47 3.76 11.34
N ILE A 670 -11.70 2.67 11.50
CA ILE A 670 -11.62 1.57 10.54
C ILE A 670 -11.97 0.26 11.24
N ILE A 671 -12.91 -0.48 10.68
CA ILE A 671 -13.18 -1.85 11.07
C ILE A 671 -12.34 -2.76 10.17
N GLU A 672 -11.43 -3.54 10.77
CA GLU A 672 -10.57 -4.46 10.00
C GLU A 672 -11.41 -5.39 9.10
N SER A 673 -10.89 -5.72 7.92
CA SER A 673 -11.57 -6.57 6.94
C SER A 673 -11.76 -7.99 7.45
N LYS A 674 -10.83 -8.43 8.28
CA LYS A 674 -10.75 -9.79 8.81
C LYS A 674 -10.19 -9.77 10.23
N SER A 675 -10.44 -10.84 10.96
CA SER A 675 -9.76 -11.10 12.23
C SER A 675 -8.32 -11.56 12.01
N ILE A 676 -7.49 -11.48 13.05
CA ILE A 676 -6.13 -12.05 13.02
C ILE A 676 -6.19 -13.56 12.72
N SER A 677 -7.12 -14.29 13.30
CA SER A 677 -7.30 -15.72 13.01
C SER A 677 -7.60 -16.01 11.54
N GLU A 678 -8.41 -15.17 10.88
CA GLU A 678 -8.69 -15.32 9.45
C GLU A 678 -7.47 -15.00 8.59
N TYR A 679 -6.73 -13.97 8.98
CA TYR A 679 -5.48 -13.63 8.31
C TYR A 679 -4.43 -14.76 8.43
N LEU A 680 -4.24 -15.31 9.64
CA LEU A 680 -3.33 -16.44 9.85
C LEU A 680 -3.74 -17.67 9.04
N ARG A 681 -5.06 -17.95 8.92
CA ARG A 681 -5.54 -19.03 8.05
C ARG A 681 -5.21 -18.76 6.58
N GLN A 682 -5.36 -17.52 6.10
CA GLN A 682 -4.96 -17.17 4.74
C GLN A 682 -3.45 -17.38 4.49
N LEU A 683 -2.62 -17.15 5.51
CA LEU A 683 -1.18 -17.45 5.45
C LEU A 683 -0.92 -18.96 5.42
N GLU A 684 -1.64 -19.73 6.24
CA GLU A 684 -1.57 -21.19 6.25
C GLU A 684 -1.98 -21.79 4.88
N ASP A 685 -3.04 -21.28 4.29
CA ASP A 685 -3.53 -21.70 2.96
C ASP A 685 -2.49 -21.48 1.85
N ILE A 686 -1.58 -20.54 2.02
CA ILE A 686 -0.47 -20.27 1.10
C ILE A 686 0.88 -20.83 1.56
N GLY A 687 0.87 -21.73 2.57
CA GLY A 687 2.01 -22.52 3.01
C GLY A 687 2.93 -21.87 4.04
N GLU A 688 2.45 -20.87 4.78
CA GLU A 688 3.20 -20.29 5.90
C GLU A 688 2.93 -21.03 7.22
N GLU A 689 3.95 -21.12 8.06
CA GLU A 689 3.85 -21.63 9.43
C GLU A 689 3.31 -20.55 10.36
N THR A 690 2.08 -20.70 10.84
CA THR A 690 1.40 -19.66 11.63
C THR A 690 2.08 -19.37 12.97
N SER A 691 2.84 -20.31 13.51
CA SER A 691 3.67 -20.12 14.70
C SER A 691 4.75 -19.03 14.52
N ASP A 692 5.27 -18.86 13.32
CA ASP A 692 6.21 -17.78 13.00
C ASP A 692 5.59 -16.38 13.16
N TYR A 693 4.25 -16.29 13.20
CA TYR A 693 3.49 -15.05 13.30
C TYR A 693 2.88 -14.80 14.68
N GLU A 694 3.20 -15.59 15.68
CA GLU A 694 2.52 -15.54 16.98
C GLU A 694 2.54 -14.16 17.63
N SER A 695 3.61 -13.40 17.44
CA SER A 695 3.72 -12.01 17.95
C SER A 695 2.70 -11.02 17.38
N ILE A 696 1.95 -11.38 16.31
CA ILE A 696 0.87 -10.55 15.75
C ILE A 696 -0.30 -10.36 16.74
N TRP A 697 -0.50 -11.31 17.64
CA TRP A 697 -1.53 -11.25 18.65
C TRP A 697 -1.32 -10.13 19.67
N GLY A 698 -0.07 -9.73 19.87
CA GLY A 698 0.27 -8.72 20.84
C GLY A 698 -0.48 -7.42 20.59
N TYR A 699 -1.24 -6.99 21.57
CA TYR A 699 -1.78 -5.64 21.62
C TYR A 699 -0.63 -4.70 21.89
N SER A 700 0.05 -4.34 20.87
CA SER A 700 1.17 -3.43 21.00
C SER A 700 0.65 -2.03 21.03
N ILE A 701 1.20 -1.30 21.97
CA ILE A 701 1.30 0.12 21.83
C ILE A 701 2.68 0.33 21.21
N GLY A 702 2.77 0.16 19.93
CA GLY A 702 3.99 0.44 19.22
C GLY A 702 4.13 1.92 18.96
N GLU A 703 5.12 2.30 18.22
CA GLU A 703 5.30 3.67 17.72
C GLU A 703 4.13 4.19 16.87
N THR A 704 3.11 3.36 16.65
CA THR A 704 1.84 3.73 15.99
C THR A 704 0.76 4.19 16.99
N GLU A 705 1.07 4.27 18.28
CA GLU A 705 0.11 4.71 19.29
C GLU A 705 -0.11 6.24 19.22
N PRO A 706 -1.36 6.71 19.05
CA PRO A 706 -1.66 8.15 18.95
C PRO A 706 -1.30 8.99 20.17
N ARG A 707 -1.05 8.36 21.30
CA ARG A 707 -0.59 9.05 22.52
C ARG A 707 0.89 9.42 22.46
N ILE A 708 1.60 8.93 21.42
CA ILE A 708 3.02 9.22 21.21
C ILE A 708 3.12 10.04 19.93
N PRO A 709 3.65 11.25 19.96
CA PRO A 709 3.91 12.01 18.74
C PRO A 709 5.06 11.32 17.97
N LEU A 710 4.73 10.72 16.82
CA LEU A 710 5.69 10.01 15.99
C LEU A 710 6.28 10.84 14.88
N TYR A 711 5.59 11.88 14.50
CA TYR A 711 5.94 12.64 13.32
C TYR A 711 5.80 14.13 13.61
N GLU A 712 6.92 14.80 13.51
CA GLU A 712 6.94 16.27 13.48
C GLU A 712 6.73 16.68 12.02
N TYR A 713 5.65 17.41 11.78
CA TYR A 713 5.39 17.97 10.47
C TYR A 713 6.44 19.04 10.16
N PRO A 714 7.01 19.06 8.95
CA PRO A 714 8.04 20.02 8.62
C PRO A 714 7.49 21.44 8.72
N GLU A 715 8.28 22.35 9.29
CA GLU A 715 8.02 23.78 9.19
C GLU A 715 8.13 24.21 7.72
N TYR A 716 7.20 25.03 7.30
CA TYR A 716 7.21 25.57 5.93
C TYR A 716 8.03 26.86 5.89
N GLU A 717 8.90 26.99 4.90
CA GLU A 717 9.68 28.23 4.64
C GLU A 717 8.82 29.38 4.10
N TYR A 718 7.52 29.19 3.98
CA TYR A 718 6.53 30.16 3.48
C TYR A 718 5.27 30.11 4.34
N GLU A 719 4.54 31.21 4.39
CA GLU A 719 3.29 31.26 5.10
C GLU A 719 2.22 30.44 4.40
N VAL A 720 1.66 29.45 5.08
CA VAL A 720 0.52 28.68 4.59
C VAL A 720 -0.72 29.55 4.76
N THR A 721 -1.22 30.08 3.68
CA THR A 721 -2.43 30.93 3.67
C THR A 721 -3.70 30.07 3.82
N ASP A 722 -4.76 30.61 4.41
CA ASP A 722 -6.09 29.99 4.47
C ASP A 722 -6.71 29.81 3.05
N GLU A 723 -6.18 30.50 2.07
CA GLU A 723 -6.54 30.35 0.66
C GLU A 723 -5.93 29.07 0.06
N PHE A 724 -6.37 27.94 0.53
CA PHE A 724 -6.18 26.71 -0.21
C PHE A 724 -7.09 26.75 -1.43
N SER A 725 -6.60 27.40 -2.45
CA SER A 725 -7.43 27.73 -3.59
C SER A 725 -7.70 26.51 -4.45
N ASN A 726 -8.94 26.10 -4.51
CA ASN A 726 -9.50 25.35 -5.62
C ASN A 726 -9.59 26.30 -6.83
N LEU A 727 -8.44 26.76 -7.32
CA LEU A 727 -8.42 27.66 -8.48
C LEU A 727 -9.17 27.03 -9.65
N GLY A 728 -10.11 27.75 -10.20
CA GLY A 728 -10.98 27.28 -11.28
C GLY A 728 -12.27 26.59 -10.82
N VAL A 729 -12.46 26.40 -9.51
CA VAL A 729 -13.72 25.93 -8.94
C VAL A 729 -14.44 27.15 -8.35
N PRO A 730 -15.61 27.57 -8.85
CA PRO A 730 -16.36 28.66 -8.26
C PRO A 730 -16.67 28.35 -6.80
N VAL A 731 -16.29 29.23 -5.90
CA VAL A 731 -16.77 29.20 -4.52
C VAL A 731 -18.24 29.58 -4.55
N ALA A 732 -19.14 28.70 -4.11
CA ALA A 732 -20.57 28.94 -4.08
C ALA A 732 -20.97 30.01 -3.08
#